data_e92c8add6d15bc766a226b55645b78f5
#
_entry.id   e92c8add6d15bc766a226b55645b78f5
#
_cell.length_a   1.000
_cell.length_b   1.000
_cell.length_c   1.000
_cell.angle_alpha   90.00
_cell.angle_beta   90.00
_cell.angle_gamma   90.00
#
_symmetry.space_group_name_H-M   'P 1'
#
loop_
_entity.id
_entity.type
_entity.pdbx_description
1 polymer ?
#
loop_
_entity_poly.entity_id
_entity_poly.type
_entity_poly.pdbx_seq_one_letter_code
_entity_poly.pdbx_strand_id
1 'polypeptide(L)'
;MSKRMNAIVPNAVALACALTVAHMGSAWAQTAANNDTLKLDELVVTGTASGASKMKQSNSISTVGVDQILQAQPTNSSDILRTIPGVRAESSGGGGNANVTVRGLPISAGGARYVQFQEDGLPVLLFGDVAFATPDMFLRADGSLERLEVVRGGSASTLGTNAPGGIINFISKTGEEPGGSMGVTTGLGYDEKRFDFDYSGKLGEKTRFFVGGYANMGQGPRNASANGVQGHQIKANITQDVDNGFVRLNFKTLDDKSPLFMPAPVSIKNGVLSELPGIDPRKATFYSPYWVQDATLSKNNTLVNSNVNDGLRVKSDSFGVETELKLAGGWKLSEKFRTSENSGRFISIFPGDDVANAASGTKYATGPKKGQAYTGKSFTATVFNTSMDDMGSTTNDVKLSKTFAQADGSKITTTAGLFVNVQKVALTWNFNQYLMEATDNNPALLANSKTNSYGAIDLGTNVWGGCCTRAIDGTYRTTSPYAVLGWEKGALSLDGSLRADQQVATGSYNQASNNQFKPENTQAINYTKNFNSYSFGGNYQLDKDTALFARVSKGAAFNADRIMFDPKKMPLDGSGVVPINEVKQVEGGVKLRNGNLSTFVTLFNAKTDESNYDATTQKSTSNKYDASGVEVEAGYKMGAIRINGGVTVTDAKIVATGLTPNRQAKVVYQLSPSYVLGDATIGAAIVGTSSSKDAQGSGYDVTLPAYTVINAFANFNIGKNAVASLGVNNLTNVLGYTESNDGRMAARAINGRSIKAGLKYNF
;
A
#
# COMPACT_ATOMS: atom_id res chain seq x y z
N MET A 1 23.63 -7.63 -20.73
CA MET A 1 22.47 -6.91 -21.26
C MET A 1 22.10 -5.66 -20.45
N SER A 2 22.34 -5.60 -19.14
CA SER A 2 21.93 -4.49 -18.26
C SER A 2 22.64 -3.13 -18.47
N LYS A 3 23.84 -3.08 -18.99
CA LYS A 3 24.56 -1.81 -19.24
C LYS A 3 24.07 -1.02 -20.47
N ARG A 4 23.28 -1.62 -21.37
CA ARG A 4 22.74 -0.92 -22.56
C ARG A 4 21.35 -0.31 -22.33
N MET A 5 20.60 -0.76 -21.34
CA MET A 5 19.26 -0.20 -21.03
C MET A 5 19.33 1.15 -20.31
N ASN A 6 20.34 1.39 -19.44
CA ASN A 6 20.47 2.66 -18.72
C ASN A 6 20.78 3.89 -19.63
N ALA A 7 21.22 3.66 -20.86
CA ALA A 7 21.44 4.73 -21.84
C ALA A 7 20.24 4.98 -22.77
N ILE A 8 19.26 4.08 -22.81
CA ILE A 8 18.10 4.15 -23.71
C ILE A 8 16.97 4.95 -23.09
N VAL A 9 16.83 4.92 -21.75
CA VAL A 9 15.70 5.60 -21.06
C VAL A 9 15.74 7.13 -21.19
N PRO A 10 16.88 7.85 -21.03
CA PRO A 10 16.93 9.29 -21.28
C PRO A 10 16.61 9.65 -22.72
N ASN A 11 17.04 8.81 -23.69
CA ASN A 11 16.79 9.05 -25.11
C ASN A 11 15.35 8.71 -25.52
N ALA A 12 14.71 7.74 -24.90
CA ALA A 12 13.30 7.39 -25.15
C ALA A 12 12.34 8.47 -24.61
N VAL A 13 12.65 9.05 -23.45
CA VAL A 13 11.90 10.18 -22.89
C VAL A 13 12.06 11.43 -23.77
N ALA A 14 13.28 11.71 -24.26
CA ALA A 14 13.55 12.80 -25.19
C ALA A 14 12.86 12.60 -26.56
N LEU A 15 12.77 11.35 -27.03
CA LEU A 15 12.09 11.00 -28.28
C LEU A 15 10.56 11.08 -28.12
N ALA A 16 10.00 10.67 -26.98
CA ALA A 16 8.59 10.83 -26.67
C ALA A 16 8.19 12.30 -26.56
N CYS A 17 9.03 13.14 -25.93
CA CYS A 17 8.83 14.59 -25.88
C CYS A 17 8.94 15.24 -27.28
N ALA A 18 9.83 14.77 -28.14
CA ALA A 18 9.99 15.31 -29.50
C ALA A 18 8.84 14.92 -30.46
N LEU A 19 8.25 13.72 -30.28
CA LEU A 19 7.11 13.26 -31.06
C LEU A 19 5.79 13.95 -30.66
N THR A 20 5.64 14.38 -29.41
CA THR A 20 4.45 15.13 -28.94
C THR A 20 4.42 16.58 -29.42
N VAL A 21 5.57 17.20 -29.68
CA VAL A 21 5.65 18.58 -30.20
C VAL A 21 5.27 18.67 -31.70
N ALA A 22 5.41 17.58 -32.48
CA ALA A 22 5.17 17.59 -33.92
C ALA A 22 3.68 17.49 -34.35
N HIS A 23 2.74 17.24 -33.42
CA HIS A 23 1.32 17.04 -33.73
C HIS A 23 0.39 18.08 -33.06
N MET A 24 0.86 19.30 -32.79
CA MET A 24 0.01 20.40 -32.29
C MET A 24 -0.92 20.97 -33.35
N GLY A 25 -1.86 20.19 -33.83
CA GLY A 25 -2.91 20.61 -34.71
C GLY A 25 -4.28 20.15 -34.22
N SER A 26 -5.11 21.11 -33.76
CA SER A 26 -6.54 21.00 -33.42
C SER A 26 -6.88 20.12 -32.20
N ALA A 27 -6.70 20.64 -30.98
CA ALA A 27 -7.29 20.11 -29.78
C ALA A 27 -8.73 20.60 -29.60
N TRP A 28 -9.67 19.66 -29.50
CA TRP A 28 -11.02 19.95 -29.00
C TRP A 28 -10.95 20.13 -27.49
N ALA A 29 -11.51 21.22 -26.98
CA ALA A 29 -11.52 21.52 -25.56
C ALA A 29 -12.27 20.42 -24.79
N GLN A 30 -11.56 19.70 -23.94
CA GLN A 30 -12.16 18.81 -22.95
C GLN A 30 -12.84 19.67 -21.89
N THR A 31 -14.14 19.54 -21.75
CA THR A 31 -14.91 20.13 -20.64
C THR A 31 -14.32 19.64 -19.32
N ALA A 32 -14.13 20.55 -18.37
CA ALA A 32 -13.64 20.27 -17.02
C ALA A 32 -14.29 18.99 -16.47
N ALA A 33 -13.48 17.99 -16.15
CA ALA A 33 -13.93 16.72 -15.65
C ALA A 33 -14.94 16.90 -14.52
N ASN A 34 -16.08 16.24 -14.62
CA ASN A 34 -17.12 16.26 -13.61
C ASN A 34 -16.60 15.59 -12.34
N ASN A 35 -15.95 16.36 -11.45
CA ASN A 35 -15.54 15.90 -10.12
C ASN A 35 -16.79 15.62 -9.29
N ASP A 36 -17.37 14.46 -9.47
CA ASP A 36 -18.58 14.09 -8.78
C ASP A 36 -18.30 13.56 -7.39
N THR A 37 -19.16 13.90 -6.47
CA THR A 37 -19.33 13.30 -5.15
C THR A 37 -19.67 11.82 -5.24
N LEU A 38 -19.84 11.14 -4.11
CA LEU A 38 -20.18 9.71 -4.03
C LEU A 38 -21.25 9.31 -5.08
N LYS A 39 -20.83 8.54 -6.10
CA LYS A 39 -21.68 8.08 -7.19
C LYS A 39 -22.21 6.67 -6.87
N LEU A 40 -23.45 6.54 -6.48
CA LEU A 40 -24.09 5.23 -6.22
C LEU A 40 -24.43 4.46 -7.50
N ASP A 41 -24.60 5.15 -8.64
CA ASP A 41 -24.86 4.52 -9.94
C ASP A 41 -23.58 4.12 -10.68
N GLU A 42 -22.40 4.46 -10.15
CA GLU A 42 -21.11 4.12 -10.75
C GLU A 42 -20.93 2.61 -10.86
N LEU A 43 -20.52 2.17 -12.05
CA LEU A 43 -20.19 0.77 -12.31
C LEU A 43 -18.85 0.44 -11.69
N VAL A 44 -18.84 -0.53 -10.79
CA VAL A 44 -17.63 -1.07 -10.18
C VAL A 44 -17.34 -2.47 -10.69
N VAL A 45 -16.06 -2.77 -10.87
CA VAL A 45 -15.59 -4.06 -11.41
C VAL A 45 -14.89 -4.91 -10.37
N THR A 46 -14.38 -4.30 -9.28
CA THR A 46 -13.67 -4.98 -8.21
C THR A 46 -14.65 -5.66 -7.26
N GLY A 47 -14.34 -6.91 -6.88
CA GLY A 47 -15.18 -7.66 -5.95
C GLY A 47 -16.56 -8.05 -6.51
N THR A 48 -16.71 -8.06 -7.83
CA THR A 48 -17.93 -8.45 -8.53
C THR A 48 -17.62 -9.45 -9.64
N ALA A 49 -18.55 -10.35 -9.91
CA ALA A 49 -18.38 -11.31 -11.00
C ALA A 49 -18.53 -10.65 -12.39
N SER A 50 -19.43 -9.66 -12.47
CA SER A 50 -19.73 -8.93 -13.71
C SER A 50 -20.11 -7.50 -13.35
N GLY A 51 -19.28 -6.52 -13.45
CA GLY A 51 -19.52 -5.13 -13.08
C GLY A 51 -20.99 -4.75 -12.81
N ALA A 52 -21.27 -4.09 -11.73
CA ALA A 52 -22.62 -3.65 -11.37
C ALA A 52 -22.56 -2.32 -10.61
N SER A 53 -23.64 -1.53 -10.63
CA SER A 53 -23.68 -0.27 -9.89
C SER A 53 -23.64 -0.51 -8.38
N LYS A 54 -23.00 0.40 -7.63
CA LYS A 54 -22.96 0.33 -6.16
C LYS A 54 -24.34 0.20 -5.54
N MET A 55 -25.36 0.83 -6.14
CA MET A 55 -26.75 0.81 -5.65
C MET A 55 -27.36 -0.59 -5.67
N LYS A 56 -26.95 -1.44 -6.62
CA LYS A 56 -27.51 -2.80 -6.82
C LYS A 56 -26.69 -3.91 -6.17
N GLN A 57 -25.56 -3.60 -5.56
CA GLN A 57 -24.67 -4.59 -4.95
C GLN A 57 -24.88 -4.72 -3.45
N SER A 58 -24.62 -5.89 -2.90
CA SER A 58 -24.62 -6.16 -1.47
C SER A 58 -23.25 -5.97 -0.80
N ASN A 59 -22.31 -5.29 -1.47
CA ASN A 59 -20.95 -5.01 -0.99
C ASN A 59 -20.78 -3.55 -0.59
N SER A 60 -19.88 -3.32 0.37
CA SER A 60 -19.37 -1.99 0.73
C SER A 60 -18.20 -1.63 -0.16
N ILE A 61 -18.42 -0.76 -1.17
CA ILE A 61 -17.39 -0.38 -2.15
C ILE A 61 -17.31 1.14 -2.23
N SER A 62 -16.08 1.65 -2.04
CA SER A 62 -15.73 3.05 -2.30
C SER A 62 -14.94 3.16 -3.60
N THR A 63 -15.14 4.25 -4.34
CA THR A 63 -14.35 4.62 -5.51
C THR A 63 -13.78 6.01 -5.31
N VAL A 64 -12.54 6.22 -5.73
CA VAL A 64 -11.86 7.52 -5.70
C VAL A 64 -11.27 7.77 -7.08
N GLY A 65 -11.74 8.80 -7.76
CA GLY A 65 -11.22 9.20 -9.07
C GLY A 65 -9.84 9.86 -8.96
N VAL A 66 -9.10 9.86 -10.06
CA VAL A 66 -7.74 10.42 -10.11
C VAL A 66 -7.68 11.88 -9.67
N ASP A 67 -8.68 12.69 -10.03
CA ASP A 67 -8.71 14.10 -9.66
C ASP A 67 -8.81 14.28 -8.14
N GLN A 68 -9.62 13.47 -7.44
CA GLN A 68 -9.72 13.48 -5.98
C GLN A 68 -8.41 13.05 -5.33
N ILE A 69 -7.74 12.05 -5.93
CA ILE A 69 -6.43 11.59 -5.47
C ILE A 69 -5.41 12.72 -5.58
N LEU A 70 -5.33 13.37 -6.74
CA LEU A 70 -4.37 14.46 -6.98
C LEU A 70 -4.66 15.70 -6.12
N GLN A 71 -5.94 16.02 -5.87
CA GLN A 71 -6.34 17.09 -4.97
C GLN A 71 -5.91 16.85 -3.52
N ALA A 72 -5.91 15.59 -3.07
CA ALA A 72 -5.42 15.22 -1.75
C ALA A 72 -3.90 15.36 -1.59
N GLN A 73 -3.15 15.61 -2.68
CA GLN A 73 -1.69 15.77 -2.70
C GLN A 73 -0.93 14.62 -2.01
N PRO A 74 -1.30 13.35 -2.25
CA PRO A 74 -0.71 12.24 -1.53
C PRO A 74 0.79 12.11 -1.84
N THR A 75 1.55 11.67 -0.85
CA THR A 75 2.97 11.34 -1.03
C THR A 75 3.18 9.84 -1.30
N ASN A 76 2.19 9.02 -0.96
CA ASN A 76 2.20 7.56 -1.13
C ASN A 76 0.77 6.98 -1.14
N SER A 77 0.66 5.67 -1.35
CA SER A 77 -0.63 4.96 -1.36
C SER A 77 -1.39 5.07 -0.04
N SER A 78 -0.70 5.08 1.10
CA SER A 78 -1.32 5.19 2.42
C SER A 78 -2.06 6.52 2.60
N ASP A 79 -1.51 7.62 2.08
CA ASP A 79 -2.15 8.93 2.16
C ASP A 79 -3.48 8.96 1.39
N ILE A 80 -3.57 8.23 0.27
CA ILE A 80 -4.81 8.03 -0.47
C ILE A 80 -5.80 7.21 0.36
N LEU A 81 -5.33 6.08 0.90
CA LEU A 81 -6.16 5.12 1.59
C LEU A 81 -6.78 5.68 2.88
N ARG A 82 -6.12 6.64 3.55
CA ARG A 82 -6.71 7.34 4.71
C ARG A 82 -7.95 8.15 4.37
N THR A 83 -8.18 8.48 3.11
CA THR A 83 -9.37 9.21 2.67
C THR A 83 -10.58 8.30 2.44
N ILE A 84 -10.45 6.99 2.70
CA ILE A 84 -11.49 5.99 2.43
C ILE A 84 -12.07 5.51 3.77
N PRO A 85 -13.39 5.61 3.98
CA PRO A 85 -14.06 5.11 5.18
C PRO A 85 -13.76 3.63 5.42
N GLY A 86 -13.61 3.22 6.68
CA GLY A 86 -13.33 1.83 7.06
C GLY A 86 -11.91 1.35 6.82
N VAL A 87 -11.07 2.14 6.13
CA VAL A 87 -9.66 1.83 5.91
C VAL A 87 -8.78 2.57 6.90
N ARG A 88 -7.93 1.84 7.60
CA ARG A 88 -6.84 2.41 8.40
C ARG A 88 -5.54 2.16 7.65
N ALA A 89 -4.79 3.21 7.39
CA ALA A 89 -3.49 3.15 6.75
C ALA A 89 -2.47 4.00 7.51
N GLU A 90 -1.32 3.40 7.84
CA GLU A 90 -0.22 4.04 8.56
C GLU A 90 0.99 4.11 7.63
N SER A 91 1.35 5.32 7.22
CA SER A 91 2.47 5.56 6.32
C SER A 91 3.81 5.46 7.03
N SER A 92 4.82 4.94 6.35
CA SER A 92 6.23 5.09 6.72
C SER A 92 6.85 6.40 6.22
N GLY A 93 6.03 7.29 5.65
CA GLY A 93 6.49 8.58 5.11
C GLY A 93 7.20 8.52 3.77
N GLY A 94 7.55 7.32 3.29
CA GLY A 94 8.17 7.07 1.98
C GLY A 94 7.19 6.48 0.97
N GLY A 95 7.71 5.92 -0.13
CA GLY A 95 6.94 5.43 -1.27
C GLY A 95 6.18 4.12 -1.05
N GLY A 96 6.30 3.48 0.11
CA GLY A 96 5.64 2.21 0.42
C GLY A 96 5.90 1.75 1.85
N ASN A 97 5.68 0.47 2.12
CA ASN A 97 5.75 -0.19 3.43
C ASN A 97 4.73 0.37 4.44
N ALA A 98 3.51 0.61 3.97
CA ALA A 98 2.42 1.04 4.82
C ALA A 98 1.78 -0.14 5.57
N ASN A 99 1.30 0.13 6.79
CA ASN A 99 0.45 -0.80 7.52
C ASN A 99 -1.00 -0.49 7.15
N VAL A 100 -1.72 -1.46 6.57
CA VAL A 100 -3.10 -1.25 6.12
C VAL A 100 -4.01 -2.33 6.67
N THR A 101 -5.15 -1.91 7.21
CA THR A 101 -6.23 -2.80 7.64
C THR A 101 -7.60 -2.17 7.43
N VAL A 102 -8.64 -2.97 7.56
CA VAL A 102 -10.03 -2.55 7.42
C VAL A 102 -10.88 -3.05 8.59
N ARG A 103 -11.90 -2.28 9.00
CA ARG A 103 -12.96 -2.71 9.91
C ARG A 103 -12.47 -3.32 11.23
N GLY A 104 -11.40 -2.81 11.80
CA GLY A 104 -10.88 -3.29 13.07
C GLY A 104 -10.22 -4.67 13.04
N LEU A 105 -9.96 -5.23 11.85
CA LEU A 105 -9.07 -6.37 11.72
C LEU A 105 -7.68 -6.00 12.25
N PRO A 106 -6.93 -6.95 12.84
CA PRO A 106 -5.62 -6.66 13.39
C PRO A 106 -4.69 -6.01 12.37
N ILE A 107 -4.01 -4.93 12.76
CA ILE A 107 -3.03 -4.28 11.91
C ILE A 107 -1.71 -5.04 11.95
N SER A 108 -1.11 -5.27 10.80
CA SER A 108 0.21 -5.91 10.68
C SER A 108 1.32 -4.87 10.84
N ALA A 109 2.43 -5.24 11.43
CA ALA A 109 3.65 -4.46 11.36
C ALA A 109 4.32 -4.72 10.00
N GLY A 110 4.22 -3.75 9.08
CA GLY A 110 4.68 -3.86 7.69
C GLY A 110 3.71 -4.66 6.81
N GLY A 111 2.71 -4.00 6.24
CA GLY A 111 1.84 -4.57 5.22
C GLY A 111 0.35 -4.60 5.51
N ALA A 112 -0.36 -5.40 4.72
CA ALA A 112 -1.81 -5.49 4.67
C ALA A 112 -2.25 -6.97 4.65
N ARG A 113 -2.09 -7.68 5.75
CA ARG A 113 -2.32 -9.14 5.85
C ARG A 113 -3.66 -9.60 5.30
N TYR A 114 -4.72 -8.85 5.59
CA TYR A 114 -6.10 -9.21 5.26
C TYR A 114 -6.63 -8.51 4.02
N VAL A 115 -5.82 -7.64 3.40
CA VAL A 115 -6.23 -6.80 2.27
C VAL A 115 -5.29 -7.06 1.10
N GLN A 116 -5.86 -7.33 -0.08
CA GLN A 116 -5.08 -7.53 -1.29
C GLN A 116 -4.96 -6.23 -2.07
N PHE A 117 -3.74 -5.83 -2.38
CA PHE A 117 -3.47 -4.78 -3.35
C PHE A 117 -3.46 -5.36 -4.75
N GLN A 118 -4.28 -4.78 -5.61
CA GLN A 118 -4.39 -5.14 -7.02
C GLN A 118 -4.02 -3.97 -7.93
N GLU A 119 -3.54 -4.29 -9.10
CA GLU A 119 -3.41 -3.40 -10.23
C GLU A 119 -4.15 -4.05 -11.40
N ASP A 120 -5.15 -3.34 -11.95
CA ASP A 120 -6.01 -3.81 -13.04
C ASP A 120 -6.73 -5.16 -12.76
N GLY A 121 -7.03 -5.42 -11.47
CA GLY A 121 -7.76 -6.60 -11.02
C GLY A 121 -6.90 -7.83 -10.72
N LEU A 122 -5.57 -7.74 -10.84
CA LEU A 122 -4.63 -8.82 -10.45
C LEU A 122 -3.78 -8.40 -9.25
N PRO A 123 -3.43 -9.33 -8.33
CA PRO A 123 -2.55 -9.03 -7.20
C PRO A 123 -1.22 -8.46 -7.64
N VAL A 124 -0.73 -7.41 -6.98
CA VAL A 124 0.64 -6.90 -7.16
C VAL A 124 1.65 -7.91 -6.59
N LEU A 125 1.43 -8.32 -5.35
CA LEU A 125 1.99 -9.52 -4.72
C LEU A 125 0.84 -10.33 -4.15
N LEU A 126 0.97 -11.66 -4.12
CA LEU A 126 -0.06 -12.53 -3.58
C LEU A 126 -0.26 -12.33 -2.07
N PHE A 127 0.83 -12.10 -1.33
CA PHE A 127 0.82 -11.90 0.11
C PHE A 127 0.89 -10.42 0.46
N GLY A 128 0.00 -9.98 1.34
CA GLY A 128 -0.12 -8.57 1.73
C GLY A 128 0.93 -8.09 2.73
N ASP A 129 1.63 -8.98 3.43
CA ASP A 129 2.49 -8.63 4.57
C ASP A 129 3.79 -9.42 4.66
N VAL A 130 4.43 -9.73 3.55
CA VAL A 130 5.81 -10.23 3.55
C VAL A 130 6.69 -9.21 4.29
N ALA A 131 7.48 -9.66 5.26
CA ALA A 131 8.28 -8.77 6.08
C ALA A 131 9.29 -7.99 5.22
N PHE A 132 9.20 -6.65 5.30
CA PHE A 132 10.04 -5.72 4.54
C PHE A 132 9.84 -5.74 3.01
N ALA A 133 8.81 -6.43 2.51
CA ALA A 133 8.49 -6.54 1.08
C ALA A 133 6.96 -6.51 0.86
N THR A 134 6.34 -5.37 1.14
CA THR A 134 4.89 -5.19 1.04
C THR A 134 4.44 -4.81 -0.37
N PRO A 135 3.23 -5.19 -0.83
CA PRO A 135 2.79 -4.94 -2.21
C PRO A 135 2.68 -3.46 -2.59
N ASP A 136 2.38 -2.57 -1.64
CA ASP A 136 2.29 -1.13 -1.88
C ASP A 136 3.64 -0.49 -2.26
N MET A 137 4.75 -1.17 -1.98
CA MET A 137 6.08 -0.76 -2.42
C MET A 137 6.23 -0.75 -3.95
N PHE A 138 5.46 -1.58 -4.66
CA PHE A 138 5.49 -1.73 -6.12
C PHE A 138 4.35 -0.97 -6.83
N LEU A 139 3.60 -0.14 -6.10
CA LEU A 139 2.52 0.69 -6.61
C LEU A 139 2.84 2.17 -6.51
N ARG A 140 2.45 2.93 -7.52
CA ARG A 140 2.54 4.40 -7.54
C ARG A 140 1.27 4.99 -8.12
N ALA A 141 0.84 6.12 -7.56
CA ALA A 141 -0.20 6.94 -8.15
C ALA A 141 0.43 8.02 -9.02
N ASP A 142 0.08 8.04 -10.29
CA ASP A 142 0.50 9.02 -11.29
C ASP A 142 -0.60 9.23 -12.34
N GLY A 143 -0.29 9.93 -13.41
CA GLY A 143 -1.21 10.19 -14.53
C GLY A 143 -1.76 8.94 -15.23
N SER A 144 -1.16 7.76 -15.02
CA SER A 144 -1.64 6.50 -15.58
C SER A 144 -2.86 5.92 -14.86
N LEU A 145 -3.15 6.39 -13.65
CA LEU A 145 -4.27 5.93 -12.85
C LEU A 145 -5.57 6.58 -13.34
N GLU A 146 -6.63 5.79 -13.51
CA GLU A 146 -7.97 6.28 -13.78
C GLU A 146 -8.76 6.45 -12.48
N ARG A 147 -8.78 5.42 -11.65
CA ARG A 147 -9.46 5.40 -10.35
C ARG A 147 -8.97 4.31 -9.43
N LEU A 148 -9.33 4.44 -8.18
CA LEU A 148 -9.16 3.42 -7.15
C LEU A 148 -10.51 2.85 -6.77
N GLU A 149 -10.62 1.52 -6.71
CA GLU A 149 -11.79 0.82 -6.16
C GLU A 149 -11.39 0.07 -4.89
N VAL A 150 -12.14 0.25 -3.81
CA VAL A 150 -11.87 -0.39 -2.52
C VAL A 150 -13.09 -1.16 -2.04
N VAL A 151 -12.98 -2.47 -2.02
CA VAL A 151 -13.97 -3.39 -1.47
C VAL A 151 -13.60 -3.71 -0.04
N ARG A 152 -14.52 -3.50 0.89
CA ARG A 152 -14.32 -3.80 2.32
C ARG A 152 -15.14 -5.03 2.71
N GLY A 153 -14.44 -6.11 3.07
CA GLY A 153 -15.09 -7.37 3.42
C GLY A 153 -15.81 -8.06 2.27
N GLY A 154 -16.86 -8.76 2.61
CA GLY A 154 -17.84 -9.28 1.66
C GLY A 154 -17.28 -10.24 0.64
N SER A 155 -17.54 -9.96 -0.64
CA SER A 155 -17.12 -10.78 -1.78
C SER A 155 -15.60 -10.83 -2.00
N ALA A 156 -14.82 -9.94 -1.37
CA ALA A 156 -13.37 -10.01 -1.40
C ALA A 156 -12.83 -11.38 -0.94
N SER A 157 -13.54 -12.03 0.00
CA SER A 157 -13.19 -13.38 0.49
C SER A 157 -13.18 -14.47 -0.59
N THR A 158 -13.91 -14.28 -1.68
CA THR A 158 -14.04 -15.28 -2.76
C THR A 158 -13.54 -14.80 -4.11
N LEU A 159 -13.55 -13.48 -4.35
CA LEU A 159 -13.10 -12.88 -5.61
C LEU A 159 -11.66 -12.36 -5.56
N GLY A 160 -11.00 -12.47 -4.42
CA GLY A 160 -9.57 -12.27 -4.23
C GLY A 160 -8.96 -13.42 -3.43
N THR A 161 -7.70 -13.74 -3.69
CA THR A 161 -6.92 -14.67 -2.86
C THR A 161 -6.20 -13.88 -1.77
N ASN A 162 -6.14 -14.39 -0.54
CA ASN A 162 -5.56 -13.69 0.62
C ASN A 162 -6.22 -12.32 0.91
N ALA A 163 -7.50 -12.16 0.58
CA ALA A 163 -8.22 -10.90 0.68
C ALA A 163 -9.45 -10.94 1.60
N PRO A 164 -9.45 -11.65 2.74
CA PRO A 164 -10.68 -11.82 3.53
C PRO A 164 -11.18 -10.50 4.13
N GLY A 165 -10.32 -9.49 4.28
CA GLY A 165 -10.67 -8.15 4.77
C GLY A 165 -11.08 -7.18 3.67
N GLY A 166 -10.56 -7.35 2.45
CA GLY A 166 -10.88 -6.42 1.35
C GLY A 166 -9.91 -6.47 0.18
N ILE A 167 -10.26 -5.73 -0.86
CA ILE A 167 -9.45 -5.54 -2.07
C ILE A 167 -9.29 -4.04 -2.31
N ILE A 168 -8.06 -3.61 -2.58
CA ILE A 168 -7.70 -2.27 -3.02
C ILE A 168 -7.16 -2.39 -4.44
N ASN A 169 -7.92 -1.92 -5.43
CA ASN A 169 -7.59 -2.10 -6.85
C ASN A 169 -7.29 -0.75 -7.51
N PHE A 170 -6.07 -0.59 -8.01
CA PHE A 170 -5.61 0.55 -8.80
C PHE A 170 -5.92 0.26 -10.28
N ILE A 171 -6.85 1.02 -10.87
CA ILE A 171 -7.32 0.82 -12.24
C ILE A 171 -6.65 1.83 -13.15
N SER A 172 -5.99 1.34 -14.19
CA SER A 172 -5.24 2.14 -15.15
C SER A 172 -6.12 2.68 -16.26
N LYS A 173 -5.74 3.83 -16.83
CA LYS A 173 -6.30 4.35 -18.08
C LYS A 173 -6.03 3.39 -19.24
N THR A 174 -6.96 3.30 -20.16
CA THR A 174 -6.94 2.33 -21.27
C THR A 174 -7.03 2.96 -22.67
N GLY A 175 -6.86 4.29 -22.75
CA GLY A 175 -6.86 5.00 -24.03
C GLY A 175 -8.26 5.22 -24.65
N GLU A 176 -9.33 5.13 -23.86
CA GLU A 176 -10.70 5.33 -24.36
C GLU A 176 -10.95 6.79 -24.76
N GLU A 177 -10.44 7.73 -23.97
CA GLU A 177 -10.51 9.17 -24.23
C GLU A 177 -9.19 9.66 -24.81
N PRO A 178 -9.16 10.16 -26.06
CA PRO A 178 -7.96 10.76 -26.63
C PRO A 178 -7.57 12.05 -25.91
N GLY A 179 -6.28 12.31 -25.84
CA GLY A 179 -5.70 13.47 -25.17
C GLY A 179 -4.63 13.08 -24.18
N GLY A 180 -4.05 14.07 -23.53
CA GLY A 180 -2.98 13.81 -22.60
C GLY A 180 -2.69 14.98 -21.68
N SER A 181 -1.70 14.81 -20.84
CA SER A 181 -1.21 15.88 -19.98
C SER A 181 0.28 15.76 -19.70
N MET A 182 0.92 16.88 -19.42
CA MET A 182 2.25 16.95 -18.83
C MET A 182 2.25 17.92 -17.66
N GLY A 183 3.00 17.61 -16.63
CA GLY A 183 3.04 18.43 -15.43
C GLY A 183 4.37 18.40 -14.72
N VAL A 184 4.69 19.49 -14.05
CA VAL A 184 5.83 19.59 -13.14
C VAL A 184 5.35 19.96 -11.75
N THR A 185 5.91 19.35 -10.73
CA THR A 185 5.64 19.66 -9.32
C THR A 185 6.97 19.83 -8.60
N THR A 186 7.06 20.84 -7.73
CA THR A 186 8.24 21.09 -6.91
C THR A 186 7.87 21.33 -5.46
N GLY A 187 8.73 20.88 -4.55
CA GLY A 187 8.68 21.26 -3.13
C GLY A 187 9.01 22.74 -2.93
N LEU A 188 8.33 23.40 -2.01
CA LEU A 188 8.63 24.76 -1.57
C LEU A 188 9.26 24.71 -0.18
N GLY A 189 10.53 25.10 -0.08
CA GLY A 189 11.33 25.03 1.15
C GLY A 189 12.01 23.68 1.38
N TYR A 190 11.95 22.75 0.41
CA TYR A 190 12.70 21.51 0.38
C TYR A 190 12.94 21.06 -1.06
N ASP A 191 13.96 20.23 -1.28
CA ASP A 191 14.33 19.75 -2.61
C ASP A 191 13.53 18.51 -2.99
N GLU A 192 12.57 18.68 -3.87
CA GLU A 192 11.82 17.63 -4.56
C GLU A 192 11.30 18.19 -5.87
N LYS A 193 11.51 17.46 -6.94
CA LYS A 193 11.00 17.77 -8.28
C LYS A 193 10.41 16.53 -8.87
N ARG A 194 9.24 16.67 -9.48
CA ARG A 194 8.54 15.60 -10.16
C ARG A 194 7.99 16.07 -11.48
N PHE A 195 8.15 15.25 -12.50
CA PHE A 195 7.53 15.40 -13.82
C PHE A 195 6.56 14.24 -14.01
N ASP A 196 5.33 14.53 -14.37
CA ASP A 196 4.28 13.57 -14.71
C ASP A 196 3.87 13.78 -16.16
N PHE A 197 3.52 12.69 -16.86
CA PHE A 197 2.99 12.75 -18.22
C PHE A 197 2.01 11.60 -18.45
N ASP A 198 1.04 11.85 -19.34
CA ASP A 198 0.18 10.81 -19.90
C ASP A 198 -0.31 11.20 -21.28
N TYR A 199 -0.57 10.21 -22.12
CA TYR A 199 -1.15 10.38 -23.44
C TYR A 199 -1.97 9.15 -23.85
N SER A 200 -3.15 9.42 -24.38
CA SER A 200 -4.08 8.46 -24.94
C SER A 200 -4.39 8.78 -26.39
N GLY A 201 -4.52 7.77 -27.23
CA GLY A 201 -4.85 8.00 -28.63
C GLY A 201 -5.37 6.75 -29.35
N LYS A 202 -5.79 6.99 -30.60
CA LYS A 202 -6.21 5.93 -31.52
C LYS A 202 -5.14 5.73 -32.59
N LEU A 203 -4.78 4.48 -32.88
CA LEU A 203 -3.91 4.09 -34.01
C LEU A 203 -4.73 3.67 -35.24
N GLY A 204 -6.06 3.61 -35.08
CA GLY A 204 -7.01 3.22 -36.11
C GLY A 204 -8.43 3.15 -35.53
N GLU A 205 -9.40 2.66 -36.30
CA GLU A 205 -10.80 2.58 -35.85
C GLU A 205 -10.98 1.62 -34.66
N LYS A 206 -10.23 0.51 -34.64
CA LYS A 206 -10.34 -0.58 -33.66
C LYS A 206 -9.12 -0.67 -32.69
N THR A 207 -8.15 0.23 -32.83
CA THR A 207 -6.92 0.17 -32.01
C THR A 207 -6.72 1.48 -31.27
N ARG A 208 -6.59 1.40 -29.95
CA ARG A 208 -6.28 2.51 -29.07
C ARG A 208 -5.10 2.20 -28.17
N PHE A 209 -4.43 3.21 -27.67
CA PHE A 209 -3.31 3.06 -26.77
C PHE A 209 -3.32 4.10 -25.65
N PHE A 210 -2.60 3.77 -24.61
CA PHE A 210 -2.26 4.67 -23.53
C PHE A 210 -0.76 4.53 -23.21
N VAL A 211 -0.12 5.65 -22.86
CA VAL A 211 1.21 5.70 -22.25
C VAL A 211 1.23 6.81 -21.20
N GLY A 212 1.82 6.55 -20.04
CA GLY A 212 1.96 7.57 -19.00
C GLY A 212 2.91 7.13 -17.88
N GLY A 213 3.24 8.06 -17.01
CA GLY A 213 4.15 7.81 -15.91
C GLY A 213 4.68 9.08 -15.27
N TYR A 214 5.77 8.93 -14.52
CA TYR A 214 6.45 10.02 -13.86
C TYR A 214 7.97 9.80 -13.76
N ALA A 215 8.69 10.89 -13.47
CA ALA A 215 10.06 10.88 -12.98
C ALA A 215 10.18 11.86 -11.80
N ASN A 216 10.93 11.49 -10.77
CA ASN A 216 11.13 12.33 -9.58
C ASN A 216 12.60 12.33 -9.11
N MET A 217 12.99 13.38 -8.40
CA MET A 217 14.29 13.51 -7.73
C MET A 217 14.22 14.51 -6.58
N GLY A 218 15.13 14.35 -5.60
CA GLY A 218 15.32 15.27 -4.49
C GLY A 218 15.53 14.58 -3.14
N GLN A 219 15.30 15.31 -2.07
CA GLN A 219 15.47 14.83 -0.69
C GLN A 219 14.15 14.47 0.00
N GLY A 220 13.04 15.02 -0.52
CA GLY A 220 11.74 14.90 0.11
C GLY A 220 11.55 15.85 1.32
N PRO A 221 10.34 15.86 1.91
CA PRO A 221 9.93 16.87 2.89
C PRO A 221 10.66 16.82 4.24
N ARG A 222 11.36 15.72 4.54
CA ARG A 222 12.20 15.61 5.75
C ARG A 222 13.70 15.79 5.47
N ASN A 223 14.08 16.24 4.27
CA ASN A 223 15.48 16.43 3.87
C ASN A 223 16.35 15.18 4.12
N ALA A 224 15.91 14.04 3.64
CA ALA A 224 16.57 12.76 3.86
C ALA A 224 17.81 12.58 2.98
N SER A 225 18.82 13.43 3.15
CA SER A 225 20.10 13.45 2.43
C SER A 225 19.98 13.62 0.89
N ALA A 226 21.06 13.88 0.18
CA ALA A 226 21.05 14.11 -1.26
C ALA A 226 20.49 12.92 -2.04
N ASN A 227 19.48 13.15 -2.89
CA ASN A 227 18.83 12.14 -3.72
C ASN A 227 18.18 10.97 -2.94
N GLY A 228 17.62 11.24 -1.76
CA GLY A 228 16.82 10.28 -1.02
C GLY A 228 15.57 9.85 -1.78
N VAL A 229 14.99 10.75 -2.58
CA VAL A 229 13.89 10.49 -3.52
C VAL A 229 14.47 10.50 -4.93
N GLN A 230 14.32 9.41 -5.67
CA GLN A 230 14.76 9.33 -7.07
C GLN A 230 14.11 8.13 -7.75
N GLY A 231 13.47 8.35 -8.90
CA GLY A 231 12.95 7.23 -9.67
C GLY A 231 12.03 7.63 -10.79
N HIS A 232 11.43 6.60 -11.38
CA HIS A 232 10.47 6.76 -12.47
C HIS A 232 9.54 5.55 -12.55
N GLN A 233 8.39 5.77 -13.16
CA GLN A 233 7.47 4.73 -13.62
C GLN A 233 7.01 5.07 -15.04
N ILE A 234 6.90 4.05 -15.87
CA ILE A 234 6.23 4.13 -17.17
C ILE A 234 5.23 2.98 -17.25
N LYS A 235 4.00 3.30 -17.59
CA LYS A 235 2.95 2.33 -17.92
C LYS A 235 2.46 2.58 -19.33
N ALA A 236 2.22 1.50 -20.06
CA ALA A 236 1.65 1.58 -21.39
C ALA A 236 0.68 0.42 -21.62
N ASN A 237 -0.34 0.67 -22.44
CA ASN A 237 -1.15 -0.42 -22.95
C ASN A 237 -1.60 -0.13 -24.39
N ILE A 238 -1.91 -1.20 -25.09
CA ILE A 238 -2.53 -1.17 -26.42
C ILE A 238 -3.72 -2.10 -26.42
N THR A 239 -4.86 -1.60 -26.86
CA THR A 239 -6.12 -2.34 -26.94
C THR A 239 -6.53 -2.47 -28.39
N GLN A 240 -6.76 -3.70 -28.83
CA GLN A 240 -7.35 -4.03 -30.12
C GLN A 240 -8.79 -4.50 -29.87
N ASP A 241 -9.75 -3.72 -30.34
CA ASP A 241 -11.15 -4.14 -30.40
C ASP A 241 -11.34 -5.14 -31.53
N VAL A 242 -12.02 -6.24 -31.22
CA VAL A 242 -12.41 -7.28 -32.16
C VAL A 242 -13.95 -7.34 -32.21
N ASP A 243 -14.54 -8.02 -33.19
CA ASP A 243 -15.99 -7.99 -33.41
C ASP A 243 -16.81 -8.46 -32.21
N ASN A 244 -16.24 -9.33 -31.37
CA ASN A 244 -16.89 -9.90 -30.20
C ASN A 244 -16.26 -9.48 -28.86
N GLY A 245 -15.39 -8.46 -28.84
CA GLY A 245 -14.77 -8.01 -27.59
C GLY A 245 -13.46 -7.24 -27.82
N PHE A 246 -12.49 -7.48 -26.99
CA PHE A 246 -11.16 -6.86 -27.13
C PHE A 246 -10.02 -7.75 -26.59
N VAL A 247 -8.80 -7.42 -27.04
CA VAL A 247 -7.54 -7.92 -26.48
C VAL A 247 -6.68 -6.70 -26.12
N ARG A 248 -6.12 -6.67 -24.92
CA ARG A 248 -5.24 -5.61 -24.43
C ARG A 248 -3.92 -6.19 -23.97
N LEU A 249 -2.83 -5.54 -24.36
CA LEU A 249 -1.50 -5.78 -23.85
C LEU A 249 -1.12 -4.66 -22.90
N ASN A 250 -0.56 -5.00 -21.74
CA ASN A 250 -0.17 -4.08 -20.68
C ASN A 250 1.33 -4.21 -20.39
N PHE A 251 2.00 -3.08 -20.18
CA PHE A 251 3.43 -2.99 -19.86
C PHE A 251 3.63 -2.01 -18.72
N LYS A 252 4.57 -2.34 -17.83
CA LYS A 252 4.98 -1.46 -16.72
C LYS A 252 6.48 -1.62 -16.49
N THR A 253 7.16 -0.50 -16.24
CA THR A 253 8.48 -0.46 -15.63
C THR A 253 8.49 0.55 -14.49
N LEU A 254 9.08 0.17 -13.37
CA LEU A 254 9.25 0.99 -12.17
C LEU A 254 10.67 0.79 -11.65
N ASP A 255 11.45 1.87 -11.48
CA ASP A 255 12.69 1.90 -10.69
C ASP A 255 12.61 3.15 -9.82
N ASP A 256 12.29 2.95 -8.54
CA ASP A 256 12.02 4.06 -7.63
C ASP A 256 12.67 3.83 -6.28
N LYS A 257 13.16 4.91 -5.68
CA LYS A 257 13.68 4.89 -4.33
C LYS A 257 13.13 6.05 -3.51
N SER A 258 12.90 5.78 -2.24
CA SER A 258 12.42 6.77 -1.28
C SER A 258 12.95 6.46 0.12
N PRO A 259 13.12 7.48 0.98
CA PRO A 259 13.48 7.23 2.37
C PRO A 259 12.30 6.59 3.13
N LEU A 260 12.62 5.83 4.16
CA LEU A 260 11.64 5.30 5.12
C LEU A 260 11.84 6.01 6.45
N PHE A 261 10.77 6.55 7.01
CA PHE A 261 10.81 7.25 8.29
C PHE A 261 10.24 6.34 9.37
N MET A 262 11.13 5.57 9.96
CA MET A 262 10.81 4.63 11.05
C MET A 262 10.66 5.39 12.39
N PRO A 263 10.31 4.71 13.50
CA PRO A 263 10.16 5.35 14.78
C PRO A 263 11.38 6.21 15.15
N ALA A 264 11.13 7.44 15.59
CA ALA A 264 12.15 8.33 16.14
C ALA A 264 12.21 8.20 17.68
N PRO A 265 13.36 8.46 18.33
CA PRO A 265 13.44 8.52 19.77
C PRO A 265 12.46 9.52 20.38
N VAL A 266 11.74 9.10 21.40
CA VAL A 266 10.79 9.91 22.17
C VAL A 266 10.98 9.60 23.67
N SER A 267 10.41 10.45 24.53
CA SER A 267 10.29 10.10 25.96
C SER A 267 8.91 9.46 26.19
N ILE A 268 8.89 8.31 26.86
CA ILE A 268 7.67 7.64 27.31
C ILE A 268 7.66 7.60 28.82
N LYS A 269 6.70 8.33 29.44
CA LYS A 269 6.51 8.34 30.91
C LYS A 269 5.07 8.01 31.22
N ASN A 270 4.85 6.96 32.00
CA ASN A 270 3.51 6.47 32.36
C ASN A 270 2.61 6.28 31.13
N GLY A 271 3.16 5.74 30.03
CA GLY A 271 2.43 5.51 28.79
C GLY A 271 2.15 6.76 27.96
N VAL A 272 2.67 7.92 28.33
CA VAL A 272 2.51 9.20 27.61
C VAL A 272 3.77 9.51 26.79
N LEU A 273 3.56 9.77 25.50
CA LEU A 273 4.61 10.15 24.55
C LEU A 273 4.92 11.66 24.65
N SER A 274 6.20 12.02 24.62
CA SER A 274 6.66 13.40 24.47
C SER A 274 7.94 13.48 23.65
N GLU A 275 8.14 14.63 22.99
CA GLU A 275 9.36 14.90 22.21
C GLU A 275 10.59 14.95 23.10
N LEU A 276 11.75 14.51 22.59
CA LEU A 276 13.05 14.70 23.22
C LEU A 276 13.65 16.03 22.75
N PRO A 277 14.33 16.79 23.64
CA PRO A 277 15.05 18.01 23.24
C PRO A 277 16.06 17.71 22.11
N GLY A 278 15.96 18.45 21.01
CA GLY A 278 16.83 18.32 19.83
C GLY A 278 16.42 17.24 18.84
N ILE A 279 15.28 16.55 19.04
CA ILE A 279 14.73 15.57 18.10
C ILE A 279 13.24 15.89 17.88
N ASP A 280 12.91 16.42 16.70
CA ASP A 280 11.51 16.58 16.24
C ASP A 280 11.11 15.35 15.43
N PRO A 281 10.21 14.47 15.91
CA PRO A 281 9.80 13.25 15.19
C PRO A 281 9.19 13.49 13.82
N ARG A 282 8.66 14.73 13.55
CA ARG A 282 8.11 15.14 12.24
C ARG A 282 9.20 15.37 11.20
N LYS A 283 10.45 15.57 11.61
CA LYS A 283 11.60 15.94 10.76
C LYS A 283 12.73 14.91 10.80
N ALA A 284 12.87 14.18 11.90
CA ALA A 284 13.95 13.22 12.10
C ALA A 284 13.99 12.17 10.98
N THR A 285 15.12 12.00 10.34
CA THR A 285 15.32 11.05 9.24
C THR A 285 16.35 9.97 9.55
N PHE A 286 17.36 10.29 10.34
CA PHE A 286 18.55 9.46 10.60
C PHE A 286 19.36 9.07 9.36
N TYR A 287 18.92 9.42 8.15
CA TYR A 287 19.74 9.38 6.94
C TYR A 287 20.76 10.51 6.99
N SER A 288 21.99 10.26 6.51
CA SER A 288 23.08 11.22 6.64
C SER A 288 24.08 11.09 5.50
N PRO A 289 24.60 12.19 4.97
CA PRO A 289 25.71 12.14 4.02
C PRO A 289 27.02 11.62 4.66
N TYR A 290 27.06 11.58 5.99
CA TYR A 290 28.23 11.10 6.74
C TYR A 290 28.19 9.61 7.03
N TRP A 291 27.07 8.96 6.75
CA TRP A 291 26.88 7.53 6.93
C TRP A 291 26.16 6.92 5.72
N VAL A 292 26.96 6.43 4.80
CA VAL A 292 26.43 5.91 3.52
C VAL A 292 26.65 4.42 3.32
N GLN A 293 27.42 3.76 4.22
CA GLN A 293 27.82 2.37 4.02
C GLN A 293 27.20 1.46 5.07
N ASP A 294 26.56 0.40 4.60
CA ASP A 294 26.11 -0.75 5.36
C ASP A 294 26.31 -2.02 4.52
N ALA A 295 26.13 -3.19 5.11
CA ALA A 295 26.29 -4.45 4.41
C ALA A 295 25.32 -5.53 4.89
N THR A 296 25.09 -6.51 4.02
CA THR A 296 24.41 -7.77 4.33
C THR A 296 25.29 -8.94 3.94
N LEU A 297 25.07 -10.08 4.58
CA LEU A 297 25.67 -11.33 4.18
C LEU A 297 24.85 -11.97 3.06
N SER A 298 25.47 -12.27 1.91
CA SER A 298 24.82 -13.02 0.84
C SER A 298 24.70 -14.50 1.20
N LYS A 299 23.83 -15.23 0.47
CA LYS A 299 23.70 -16.69 0.59
C LYS A 299 25.03 -17.46 0.40
N ASN A 300 26.00 -16.87 -0.30
CA ASN A 300 27.33 -17.43 -0.55
C ASN A 300 28.37 -17.00 0.50
N ASN A 301 27.92 -16.46 1.63
CA ASN A 301 28.79 -15.99 2.71
C ASN A 301 29.74 -14.85 2.31
N THR A 302 29.36 -14.04 1.33
CA THR A 302 30.11 -12.83 0.95
C THR A 302 29.34 -11.60 1.41
N LEU A 303 30.07 -10.57 1.81
CA LEU A 303 29.46 -9.29 2.15
C LEU A 303 28.96 -8.59 0.87
N VAL A 304 27.71 -8.15 0.91
CA VAL A 304 27.10 -7.30 -0.11
C VAL A 304 26.95 -5.91 0.47
N ASN A 305 27.79 -4.99 0.02
CA ASN A 305 27.71 -3.60 0.42
C ASN A 305 26.45 -2.93 -0.13
N SER A 306 25.86 -2.07 0.67
CA SER A 306 24.66 -1.29 0.35
C SER A 306 24.85 0.15 0.79
N ASN A 307 24.08 1.05 0.18
CA ASN A 307 24.03 2.45 0.57
C ASN A 307 22.82 2.65 1.50
N VAL A 308 23.07 3.13 2.71
CA VAL A 308 22.01 3.41 3.69
C VAL A 308 20.97 4.39 3.12
N ASN A 309 21.43 5.35 2.30
CA ASN A 309 20.55 6.34 1.66
C ASN A 309 19.68 5.78 0.52
N ASP A 310 19.82 4.49 0.17
CA ASP A 310 18.88 3.84 -0.75
C ASP A 310 17.49 3.69 -0.11
N GLY A 311 17.40 3.61 1.22
CA GLY A 311 16.12 3.55 1.91
C GLY A 311 15.27 2.38 1.42
N LEU A 312 14.13 2.70 0.83
CA LEU A 312 13.30 1.76 0.09
C LEU A 312 13.57 1.94 -1.41
N ARG A 313 14.28 1.01 -2.01
CA ARG A 313 14.49 0.96 -3.45
C ARG A 313 13.79 -0.26 -4.04
N VAL A 314 12.97 -0.05 -5.06
CA VAL A 314 12.21 -1.12 -5.72
C VAL A 314 12.30 -1.02 -7.23
N LYS A 315 12.27 -2.20 -7.86
CA LYS A 315 12.16 -2.38 -9.31
C LYS A 315 11.02 -3.33 -9.60
N SER A 316 10.24 -3.00 -10.61
CA SER A 316 9.15 -3.85 -11.08
C SER A 316 9.00 -3.69 -12.59
N ASP A 317 9.23 -4.79 -13.31
CA ASP A 317 8.95 -4.87 -14.74
C ASP A 317 7.84 -5.88 -14.95
N SER A 318 6.78 -5.51 -15.68
CA SER A 318 5.66 -6.42 -15.92
C SER A 318 5.12 -6.37 -17.33
N PHE A 319 4.62 -7.51 -17.78
CA PHE A 319 3.86 -7.70 -18.99
C PHE A 319 2.54 -8.39 -18.67
N GLY A 320 1.44 -7.90 -19.25
CA GLY A 320 0.11 -8.46 -19.06
C GLY A 320 -0.69 -8.58 -20.34
N VAL A 321 -1.64 -9.50 -20.32
CA VAL A 321 -2.67 -9.66 -21.36
C VAL A 321 -4.03 -9.65 -20.68
N GLU A 322 -4.95 -8.86 -21.23
CA GLU A 322 -6.35 -8.85 -20.81
C GLU A 322 -7.23 -9.11 -22.03
N THR A 323 -8.20 -10.00 -21.88
CA THR A 323 -9.12 -10.35 -22.97
C THR A 323 -10.54 -10.44 -22.43
N GLU A 324 -11.47 -9.87 -23.16
CA GLU A 324 -12.90 -10.03 -22.93
C GLU A 324 -13.59 -10.35 -24.26
N LEU A 325 -14.23 -11.54 -24.36
CA LEU A 325 -14.86 -12.02 -25.58
C LEU A 325 -16.27 -12.50 -25.31
N LYS A 326 -17.20 -12.08 -26.16
CA LYS A 326 -18.55 -12.65 -26.25
C LYS A 326 -18.48 -13.88 -27.14
N LEU A 327 -18.82 -15.04 -26.57
CA LEU A 327 -18.82 -16.32 -27.27
C LEU A 327 -20.21 -16.71 -27.73
N ALA A 328 -20.31 -17.74 -28.57
CA ALA A 328 -21.56 -18.31 -29.01
C ALA A 328 -22.47 -18.71 -27.82
N GLY A 329 -23.77 -18.63 -28.00
CA GLY A 329 -24.72 -18.97 -26.97
C GLY A 329 -24.82 -17.97 -25.82
N GLY A 330 -24.24 -16.75 -25.94
CA GLY A 330 -24.31 -15.69 -24.93
C GLY A 330 -23.36 -15.87 -23.77
N TRP A 331 -22.33 -16.71 -23.89
CA TRP A 331 -21.24 -16.81 -22.95
C TRP A 331 -20.28 -15.63 -23.10
N LYS A 332 -19.65 -15.24 -22.00
CA LYS A 332 -18.59 -14.22 -21.93
C LYS A 332 -17.35 -14.85 -21.31
N LEU A 333 -16.27 -14.88 -22.07
CA LEU A 333 -14.92 -15.21 -21.57
C LEU A 333 -14.23 -13.94 -21.11
N SER A 334 -13.62 -13.98 -19.97
CA SER A 334 -12.75 -12.92 -19.48
C SER A 334 -11.47 -13.55 -18.94
N GLU A 335 -10.33 -13.05 -19.39
CA GLU A 335 -9.02 -13.53 -18.96
C GLU A 335 -8.13 -12.34 -18.64
N LYS A 336 -7.37 -12.50 -17.56
CA LYS A 336 -6.31 -11.58 -17.16
C LYS A 336 -5.06 -12.38 -16.84
N PHE A 337 -3.99 -12.08 -17.52
CA PHE A 337 -2.66 -12.64 -17.30
C PHE A 337 -1.68 -11.52 -17.00
N ARG A 338 -0.77 -11.75 -16.04
CA ARG A 338 0.39 -10.89 -15.80
C ARG A 338 1.56 -11.69 -15.27
N THR A 339 2.75 -11.43 -15.84
CA THR A 339 4.03 -11.82 -15.26
C THR A 339 4.78 -10.56 -14.85
N SER A 340 5.47 -10.60 -13.72
CA SER A 340 6.24 -9.48 -13.19
C SER A 340 7.54 -9.95 -12.55
N GLU A 341 8.61 -9.23 -12.80
CA GLU A 341 9.89 -9.31 -12.10
C GLU A 341 9.91 -8.18 -11.08
N ASN A 342 9.93 -8.54 -9.80
CA ASN A 342 9.94 -7.59 -8.70
C ASN A 342 11.18 -7.84 -7.85
N SER A 343 11.92 -6.78 -7.51
CA SER A 343 13.11 -6.86 -6.66
C SER A 343 13.37 -5.54 -5.96
N GLY A 344 14.34 -5.51 -5.06
CA GLY A 344 14.69 -4.26 -4.42
C GLY A 344 15.49 -4.42 -3.14
N ARG A 345 15.46 -3.37 -2.32
CA ARG A 345 16.11 -3.32 -1.02
C ARG A 345 15.32 -2.44 -0.06
N PHE A 346 15.22 -2.90 1.16
CA PHE A 346 14.67 -2.16 2.28
C PHE A 346 15.80 -1.87 3.26
N ILE A 347 16.14 -0.60 3.46
CA ILE A 347 17.07 -0.16 4.51
C ILE A 347 16.37 0.86 5.38
N SER A 348 16.31 0.59 6.66
CA SER A 348 15.60 1.40 7.63
C SER A 348 16.32 1.44 8.96
N ILE A 349 16.23 2.58 9.64
CA ILE A 349 16.99 2.90 10.84
C ILE A 349 16.00 3.01 12.01
N PHE A 350 16.20 2.18 13.04
CA PHE A 350 15.41 2.17 14.27
C PHE A 350 16.27 2.51 15.47
N PRO A 351 15.77 3.23 16.48
CA PRO A 351 16.42 3.28 17.78
C PRO A 351 16.46 1.90 18.42
N GLY A 352 17.64 1.43 18.77
CA GLY A 352 17.85 0.14 19.45
C GLY A 352 17.89 0.26 20.97
N ASP A 353 18.08 1.48 21.48
CA ASP A 353 18.10 1.82 22.89
C ASP A 353 17.64 3.26 23.14
N ASP A 354 17.62 3.67 24.40
CA ASP A 354 17.26 5.02 24.82
C ASP A 354 18.36 6.04 24.48
N VAL A 355 17.94 7.27 24.21
CA VAL A 355 18.86 8.40 24.06
C VAL A 355 19.50 8.74 25.42
N ALA A 356 20.81 8.61 25.51
CA ALA A 356 21.59 8.86 26.71
C ALA A 356 22.79 9.79 26.43
N ASN A 357 23.40 10.31 27.48
CA ASN A 357 24.69 11.01 27.33
C ASN A 357 25.75 10.04 26.81
N ALA A 358 26.54 10.48 25.85
CA ALA A 358 27.64 9.69 25.31
C ALA A 358 28.63 9.27 26.42
N ALA A 359 29.09 8.03 26.35
CA ALA A 359 30.11 7.53 27.29
C ALA A 359 31.40 8.33 27.18
N SER A 360 32.17 8.38 28.27
CA SER A 360 33.51 9.01 28.28
C SER A 360 34.39 8.40 27.19
N GLY A 361 35.17 9.24 26.49
CA GLY A 361 36.05 8.81 25.42
C GLY A 361 35.35 8.64 24.05
N THR A 362 34.03 8.90 23.96
CA THR A 362 33.33 8.89 22.67
C THR A 362 33.85 9.97 21.74
N LYS A 363 34.04 9.63 20.46
CA LYS A 363 34.51 10.54 19.41
C LYS A 363 33.62 10.45 18.19
N TYR A 364 33.58 11.48 17.35
CA TYR A 364 33.00 11.40 16.05
C TYR A 364 33.73 10.37 15.17
N ALA A 365 33.04 9.37 14.66
CA ALA A 365 33.57 8.37 13.75
C ALA A 365 33.49 8.84 12.28
N THR A 366 32.50 9.66 11.97
CA THR A 366 32.23 10.18 10.61
C THR A 366 31.94 11.67 10.63
N GLY A 367 31.79 12.28 9.44
CA GLY A 367 31.45 13.69 9.29
C GLY A 367 32.63 14.66 9.48
N PRO A 368 32.31 15.98 9.42
CA PRO A 368 33.34 17.04 9.46
C PRO A 368 34.17 17.10 10.76
N LYS A 369 33.62 16.56 11.86
CA LYS A 369 34.25 16.55 13.18
C LYS A 369 34.97 15.22 13.49
N LYS A 370 35.15 14.35 12.49
CA LYS A 370 35.80 13.03 12.70
C LYS A 370 37.06 13.11 13.54
N GLY A 371 37.14 12.26 14.56
CA GLY A 371 38.25 12.19 15.51
C GLY A 371 38.15 13.13 16.72
N GLN A 372 37.30 14.15 16.66
CA GLN A 372 37.06 15.06 17.79
C GLN A 372 36.24 14.38 18.89
N ALA A 373 36.42 14.80 20.14
CA ALA A 373 35.65 14.32 21.28
C ALA A 373 34.15 14.68 21.14
N TYR A 374 33.29 13.76 21.53
CA TYR A 374 31.86 13.97 21.57
C TYR A 374 31.33 13.80 22.99
N THR A 375 30.58 14.81 23.47
CA THR A 375 29.98 14.84 24.81
C THR A 375 28.46 15.03 24.82
N GLY A 376 27.82 15.00 23.63
CA GLY A 376 26.41 15.15 23.48
C GLY A 376 25.61 13.87 23.79
N LYS A 377 24.39 13.82 23.35
CA LYS A 377 23.50 12.65 23.47
C LYS A 377 23.64 11.72 22.28
N SER A 378 23.61 10.42 22.53
CA SER A 378 23.70 9.37 21.52
C SER A 378 22.69 8.27 21.76
N PHE A 379 22.45 7.46 20.76
CA PHE A 379 21.66 6.23 20.84
C PHE A 379 22.23 5.16 19.89
N THR A 380 21.85 3.91 20.10
CA THR A 380 22.14 2.82 19.17
C THR A 380 21.15 2.85 18.03
N ALA A 381 21.63 3.07 16.80
CA ALA A 381 20.85 2.97 15.58
C ALA A 381 20.89 1.52 15.07
N THR A 382 19.76 0.82 15.11
CA THR A 382 19.60 -0.52 14.53
C THR A 382 19.15 -0.39 13.09
N VAL A 383 19.92 -0.93 12.16
CA VAL A 383 19.63 -0.94 10.73
C VAL A 383 19.02 -2.28 10.34
N PHE A 384 17.82 -2.24 9.80
CA PHE A 384 17.22 -3.36 9.10
C PHE A 384 17.60 -3.25 7.63
N ASN A 385 18.42 -4.18 7.16
CA ASN A 385 18.90 -4.21 5.79
C ASN A 385 18.45 -5.51 5.11
N THR A 386 17.40 -5.41 4.30
CA THR A 386 16.80 -6.55 3.61
C THR A 386 16.93 -6.39 2.11
N SER A 387 17.58 -7.36 1.47
CA SER A 387 17.56 -7.53 0.02
C SER A 387 16.31 -8.30 -0.37
N MET A 388 15.54 -7.75 -1.28
CA MET A 388 14.45 -8.44 -1.99
C MET A 388 15.05 -9.00 -3.28
N ASP A 389 15.57 -10.23 -3.20
CA ASP A 389 16.36 -10.84 -4.28
C ASP A 389 15.46 -11.22 -5.46
N ASP A 390 14.29 -11.78 -5.17
CA ASP A 390 13.26 -12.10 -6.16
C ASP A 390 11.88 -12.14 -5.48
N MET A 391 11.01 -11.23 -5.90
CA MET A 391 9.60 -11.14 -5.52
C MET A 391 8.71 -11.28 -6.76
N GLY A 392 9.20 -11.94 -7.81
CA GLY A 392 8.51 -12.12 -9.08
C GLY A 392 7.21 -12.92 -8.94
N SER A 393 6.26 -12.63 -9.80
CA SER A 393 4.92 -13.22 -9.76
C SER A 393 4.40 -13.47 -11.16
N THR A 394 3.77 -14.63 -11.37
CA THR A 394 3.00 -14.92 -12.57
C THR A 394 1.58 -15.28 -12.15
N THR A 395 0.61 -14.52 -12.66
CA THR A 395 -0.81 -14.65 -12.30
C THR A 395 -1.66 -14.83 -13.54
N ASN A 396 -2.63 -15.72 -13.48
CA ASN A 396 -3.68 -15.87 -14.48
C ASN A 396 -5.03 -16.03 -13.77
N ASP A 397 -6.04 -15.28 -14.22
CA ASP A 397 -7.44 -15.37 -13.79
C ASP A 397 -8.33 -15.48 -15.02
N VAL A 398 -8.84 -16.67 -15.29
CA VAL A 398 -9.76 -16.95 -16.37
C VAL A 398 -11.14 -17.23 -15.83
N LYS A 399 -12.16 -16.61 -16.41
CA LYS A 399 -13.57 -16.81 -16.02
C LYS A 399 -14.50 -16.87 -17.23
N LEU A 400 -15.51 -17.69 -17.09
CA LEU A 400 -16.58 -17.86 -18.04
C LEU A 400 -17.91 -17.52 -17.36
N SER A 401 -18.66 -16.61 -17.93
CA SER A 401 -19.95 -16.16 -17.37
C SER A 401 -21.07 -16.17 -18.39
N LYS A 402 -22.30 -16.36 -17.91
CA LYS A 402 -23.51 -16.26 -18.73
C LYS A 402 -24.71 -15.82 -17.89
N THR A 403 -25.52 -14.96 -18.46
CA THR A 403 -26.81 -14.55 -17.89
C THR A 403 -27.94 -15.24 -18.63
N PHE A 404 -28.81 -15.89 -17.87
CA PHE A 404 -30.04 -16.56 -18.36
C PHE A 404 -31.24 -15.74 -17.94
N ALA A 405 -31.98 -15.22 -18.92
CA ALA A 405 -33.28 -14.64 -18.68
C ALA A 405 -34.33 -15.76 -18.52
N GLN A 406 -35.13 -15.67 -17.46
CA GLN A 406 -36.19 -16.63 -17.15
C GLN A 406 -37.54 -16.14 -17.60
N ALA A 407 -38.47 -17.06 -17.83
CA ALA A 407 -39.84 -16.73 -18.27
C ALA A 407 -40.63 -15.88 -17.26
N ASP A 408 -40.28 -15.94 -15.97
CA ASP A 408 -40.88 -15.17 -14.88
C ASP A 408 -40.27 -13.75 -14.71
N GLY A 409 -39.43 -13.32 -15.65
CA GLY A 409 -38.74 -12.02 -15.65
C GLY A 409 -37.49 -11.98 -14.75
N SER A 410 -37.15 -13.07 -14.06
CA SER A 410 -35.90 -13.13 -13.32
C SER A 410 -34.69 -13.36 -14.23
N LYS A 411 -33.48 -13.00 -13.72
CA LYS A 411 -32.22 -13.25 -14.40
C LYS A 411 -31.31 -14.06 -13.48
N ILE A 412 -30.70 -15.11 -14.02
CA ILE A 412 -29.67 -15.88 -13.31
C ILE A 412 -28.34 -15.66 -14.02
N THR A 413 -27.37 -15.15 -13.31
CA THR A 413 -26.00 -15.00 -13.82
C THR A 413 -25.09 -16.03 -13.14
N THR A 414 -24.45 -16.87 -13.95
CA THR A 414 -23.49 -17.85 -13.48
C THR A 414 -22.10 -17.44 -13.93
N THR A 415 -21.12 -17.58 -13.04
CA THR A 415 -19.69 -17.40 -13.37
C THR A 415 -18.90 -18.57 -12.77
N ALA A 416 -18.05 -19.19 -13.56
CA ALA A 416 -17.04 -20.12 -13.10
C ALA A 416 -15.66 -19.57 -13.48
N GLY A 417 -14.70 -19.65 -12.58
CA GLY A 417 -13.36 -19.13 -12.81
C GLY A 417 -12.27 -20.01 -12.22
N LEU A 418 -11.09 -19.82 -12.72
CA LEU A 418 -9.85 -20.43 -12.20
C LEU A 418 -8.77 -19.38 -12.08
N PHE A 419 -8.34 -19.13 -10.84
CA PHE A 419 -7.20 -18.29 -10.54
C PHE A 419 -5.97 -19.16 -10.27
N VAL A 420 -4.85 -18.83 -10.91
CA VAL A 420 -3.56 -19.47 -10.68
C VAL A 420 -2.51 -18.39 -10.46
N ASN A 421 -1.72 -18.54 -9.41
CA ASN A 421 -0.59 -17.64 -9.15
C ASN A 421 0.64 -18.44 -8.75
N VAL A 422 1.80 -18.02 -9.23
CA VAL A 422 3.11 -18.45 -8.75
C VAL A 422 3.85 -17.23 -8.25
N GLN A 423 4.07 -17.14 -6.93
CA GLN A 423 4.77 -16.04 -6.26
C GLN A 423 6.12 -16.52 -5.74
N LYS A 424 7.19 -15.81 -6.08
CA LYS A 424 8.50 -15.94 -5.46
C LYS A 424 8.59 -15.06 -4.22
N VAL A 425 9.21 -15.58 -3.17
CA VAL A 425 9.59 -14.83 -1.97
C VAL A 425 11.03 -15.18 -1.64
N ALA A 426 11.97 -14.48 -2.25
CA ALA A 426 13.39 -14.63 -2.00
C ALA A 426 13.93 -13.36 -1.35
N LEU A 427 14.30 -13.47 -0.08
CA LEU A 427 14.76 -12.37 0.79
C LEU A 427 16.04 -12.77 1.50
N THR A 428 16.95 -11.80 1.63
CA THR A 428 18.09 -11.91 2.54
C THR A 428 18.12 -10.67 3.43
N TRP A 429 18.02 -10.84 4.74
CA TRP A 429 17.97 -9.74 5.67
C TRP A 429 18.93 -9.89 6.84
N ASN A 430 19.39 -8.73 7.35
CA ASN A 430 20.41 -8.58 8.36
C ASN A 430 20.09 -7.39 9.27
N PHE A 431 20.56 -7.44 10.51
CA PHE A 431 20.52 -6.35 11.46
C PHE A 431 21.94 -5.92 11.80
N ASN A 432 22.23 -4.64 11.55
CA ASN A 432 23.46 -4.01 11.99
C ASN A 432 23.17 -2.95 13.04
N GLN A 433 24.11 -2.66 13.92
CA GLN A 433 23.97 -1.61 14.92
C GLN A 433 25.15 -0.64 14.85
N TYR A 434 24.83 0.65 15.02
CA TYR A 434 25.79 1.73 15.00
C TYR A 434 25.54 2.68 16.17
N LEU A 435 26.59 3.23 16.76
CA LEU A 435 26.45 4.32 17.72
C LEU A 435 26.25 5.62 16.94
N MET A 436 25.17 6.35 17.21
CA MET A 436 24.77 7.51 16.44
C MET A 436 24.53 8.74 17.32
N GLU A 437 24.86 9.89 16.79
CA GLU A 437 24.52 11.21 17.36
C GLU A 437 22.98 11.38 17.40
N ALA A 438 22.48 11.87 18.54
CA ALA A 438 21.04 12.10 18.71
C ALA A 438 20.67 13.52 18.21
N THR A 439 20.38 13.62 16.91
CA THR A 439 19.96 14.86 16.24
C THR A 439 18.95 14.57 15.13
N ASP A 440 18.16 15.56 14.75
CA ASP A 440 17.11 15.45 13.71
C ASP A 440 17.67 15.14 12.32
N ASN A 441 18.81 15.71 11.97
CA ASN A 441 19.29 15.82 10.62
C ASN A 441 20.80 15.55 10.54
N ASN A 442 21.21 14.83 9.49
CA ASN A 442 22.60 14.53 9.19
C ASN A 442 23.40 14.05 10.39
N PRO A 443 22.90 13.06 11.16
CA PRO A 443 23.63 12.53 12.31
C PRO A 443 24.98 11.95 11.88
N ALA A 444 26.01 12.17 12.69
CA ALA A 444 27.29 11.50 12.54
C ALA A 444 27.26 10.16 13.28
N LEU A 445 28.01 9.18 12.79
CA LEU A 445 28.34 8.00 13.57
C LEU A 445 29.39 8.36 14.60
N LEU A 446 29.33 7.68 15.74
CA LEU A 446 30.19 7.87 16.89
C LEU A 446 30.98 6.59 17.16
N ALA A 447 32.17 6.70 17.71
CA ALA A 447 32.99 5.57 18.12
C ALA A 447 33.42 5.69 19.58
N ASN A 448 33.42 4.54 20.27
CA ASN A 448 33.93 4.40 21.63
C ASN A 448 34.53 2.99 21.82
N SER A 449 34.76 2.56 23.07
CA SER A 449 35.31 1.24 23.36
C SER A 449 34.46 0.04 22.95
N LYS A 450 33.16 0.26 22.61
CA LYS A 450 32.21 -0.79 22.19
C LYS A 450 32.00 -0.85 20.68
N THR A 451 32.64 0.00 19.91
CA THR A 451 32.45 0.10 18.45
C THR A 451 33.81 -0.04 17.74
N ASN A 452 33.73 -0.36 16.45
CA ASN A 452 34.89 -0.17 15.58
C ASN A 452 35.13 1.34 15.27
N SER A 453 36.17 1.64 14.49
CA SER A 453 36.51 3.02 14.10
C SER A 453 35.46 3.72 13.24
N TYR A 454 34.56 2.98 12.63
CA TYR A 454 33.43 3.49 11.81
C TYR A 454 32.14 3.70 12.63
N GLY A 455 32.13 3.28 13.89
CA GLY A 455 30.98 3.40 14.77
C GLY A 455 30.04 2.18 14.77
N ALA A 456 30.38 1.10 14.07
CA ALA A 456 29.61 -0.14 14.10
C ALA A 456 29.86 -0.89 15.41
N ILE A 457 28.79 -1.37 16.02
CA ILE A 457 28.78 -2.19 17.24
C ILE A 457 28.98 -3.65 16.81
N ASP A 458 29.97 -4.31 17.42
CA ASP A 458 30.21 -5.73 17.16
C ASP A 458 29.18 -6.58 17.92
N LEU A 459 28.28 -7.21 17.16
CA LEU A 459 27.31 -8.19 17.67
C LEU A 459 27.84 -9.63 17.60
N GLY A 460 29.12 -9.81 17.27
CA GLY A 460 29.79 -11.10 17.23
C GLY A 460 29.40 -12.00 16.05
N THR A 461 28.78 -11.44 15.04
CA THR A 461 28.09 -12.24 14.03
C THR A 461 28.59 -12.09 12.60
N ASN A 462 29.21 -11.01 12.19
CA ASN A 462 29.78 -10.87 10.84
C ASN A 462 30.84 -9.78 10.78
N VAL A 463 31.41 -9.52 9.60
CA VAL A 463 32.50 -8.53 9.43
C VAL A 463 32.10 -7.13 9.87
N TRP A 464 30.79 -6.80 9.83
CA TRP A 464 30.24 -5.53 10.32
C TRP A 464 29.69 -5.63 11.74
N GLY A 465 29.76 -6.82 12.39
CA GLY A 465 29.17 -7.05 13.68
C GLY A 465 27.66 -7.29 13.67
N GLY A 466 27.02 -7.41 12.52
CA GLY A 466 25.57 -7.61 12.40
C GLY A 466 25.07 -8.94 12.96
N CYS A 467 23.77 -9.08 13.15
CA CYS A 467 23.14 -10.30 13.66
C CYS A 467 21.92 -10.74 12.86
N CYS A 468 21.47 -11.90 13.23
CA CYS A 468 20.13 -12.40 12.86
C CYS A 468 19.93 -12.52 11.36
N THR A 469 21.01 -12.68 10.60
CA THR A 469 20.98 -12.83 9.14
C THR A 469 20.21 -14.07 8.74
N ARG A 470 19.27 -13.90 7.81
CA ARG A 470 18.38 -14.97 7.32
C ARG A 470 18.24 -14.89 5.81
N ALA A 471 18.12 -16.04 5.18
CA ALA A 471 17.77 -16.15 3.78
C ALA A 471 16.52 -17.02 3.63
N ILE A 472 15.56 -16.50 2.88
CA ILE A 472 14.35 -17.20 2.45
C ILE A 472 14.42 -17.31 0.94
N ASP A 473 14.08 -18.48 0.40
CA ASP A 473 13.94 -18.71 -1.02
C ASP A 473 12.74 -19.64 -1.25
N GLY A 474 11.56 -19.04 -1.24
CA GLY A 474 10.29 -19.73 -1.34
C GLY A 474 9.62 -19.53 -2.69
N THR A 475 8.96 -20.57 -3.17
CA THR A 475 8.02 -20.51 -4.29
C THR A 475 6.66 -20.97 -3.79
N TYR A 476 5.67 -20.12 -3.97
CA TYR A 476 4.30 -20.35 -3.56
C TYR A 476 3.42 -20.45 -4.79
N ARG A 477 2.82 -21.61 -5.01
CA ARG A 477 1.84 -21.82 -6.07
C ARG A 477 0.45 -21.90 -5.45
N THR A 478 -0.44 -21.01 -5.89
CA THR A 478 -1.85 -21.02 -5.47
C THR A 478 -2.72 -21.34 -6.68
N THR A 479 -3.63 -22.30 -6.51
CA THR A 479 -4.64 -22.69 -7.51
C THR A 479 -6.00 -22.59 -6.86
N SER A 480 -6.91 -21.84 -7.47
CA SER A 480 -8.18 -21.48 -6.84
C SER A 480 -9.33 -21.50 -7.84
N PRO A 481 -10.01 -22.62 -8.02
CA PRO A 481 -11.31 -22.63 -8.68
C PRO A 481 -12.35 -21.87 -7.83
N TYR A 482 -13.22 -21.13 -8.52
CA TYR A 482 -14.30 -20.40 -7.87
C TYR A 482 -15.57 -20.36 -8.74
N ALA A 483 -16.70 -20.19 -8.10
CA ALA A 483 -17.99 -20.03 -8.75
C ALA A 483 -18.80 -18.92 -8.10
N VAL A 484 -19.59 -18.21 -8.91
CA VAL A 484 -20.52 -17.18 -8.47
C VAL A 484 -21.86 -17.42 -9.12
N LEU A 485 -22.91 -17.32 -8.33
CA LEU A 485 -24.31 -17.37 -8.78
C LEU A 485 -24.98 -16.06 -8.36
N GLY A 486 -25.52 -15.33 -9.31
CA GLY A 486 -26.37 -14.15 -9.10
C GLY A 486 -27.79 -14.45 -9.53
N TRP A 487 -28.79 -13.94 -8.80
CA TRP A 487 -30.21 -13.98 -9.15
C TRP A 487 -30.83 -12.61 -8.92
N GLU A 488 -31.55 -12.11 -9.92
CA GLU A 488 -32.23 -10.82 -9.88
C GLU A 488 -33.70 -10.97 -10.30
N LYS A 489 -34.59 -10.37 -9.52
CA LYS A 489 -36.03 -10.26 -9.88
C LYS A 489 -36.63 -8.99 -9.28
N GLY A 490 -37.04 -8.06 -10.15
CA GLY A 490 -37.58 -6.79 -9.71
C GLY A 490 -36.60 -6.01 -8.82
N ALA A 491 -37.02 -5.76 -7.60
CA ALA A 491 -36.23 -5.01 -6.60
C ALA A 491 -35.18 -5.85 -5.85
N LEU A 492 -35.23 -7.18 -5.95
CA LEU A 492 -34.38 -8.08 -5.18
C LEU A 492 -33.25 -8.65 -6.04
N SER A 493 -32.02 -8.52 -5.54
CA SER A 493 -30.83 -9.15 -6.09
C SER A 493 -30.17 -10.01 -5.00
N LEU A 494 -29.88 -11.25 -5.30
CA LEU A 494 -29.17 -12.18 -4.42
C LEU A 494 -27.90 -12.65 -5.14
N ASP A 495 -26.82 -12.83 -4.40
CA ASP A 495 -25.60 -13.43 -4.93
C ASP A 495 -24.93 -14.36 -3.92
N GLY A 496 -24.33 -15.40 -4.44
CA GLY A 496 -23.53 -16.34 -3.66
C GLY A 496 -22.26 -16.73 -4.40
N SER A 497 -21.16 -16.90 -3.67
CA SER A 497 -19.89 -17.31 -4.24
C SER A 497 -19.15 -18.29 -3.34
N LEU A 498 -18.44 -19.21 -3.98
CA LEU A 498 -17.60 -20.22 -3.36
C LEU A 498 -16.22 -20.19 -4.01
N ARG A 499 -15.19 -20.45 -3.22
CA ARG A 499 -13.80 -20.55 -3.69
C ARG A 499 -13.06 -21.60 -2.89
N ALA A 500 -12.27 -22.41 -3.57
CA ALA A 500 -11.37 -23.37 -2.96
C ALA A 500 -9.92 -22.99 -3.30
N ASP A 501 -9.16 -22.58 -2.29
CA ASP A 501 -7.75 -22.23 -2.45
C ASP A 501 -6.87 -23.42 -2.06
N GLN A 502 -5.94 -23.79 -2.94
CA GLN A 502 -4.82 -24.70 -2.62
C GLN A 502 -3.53 -23.93 -2.76
N GLN A 503 -2.75 -23.84 -1.68
CA GLN A 503 -1.40 -23.30 -1.69
C GLN A 503 -0.37 -24.40 -1.51
N VAL A 504 0.54 -24.53 -2.47
CA VAL A 504 1.73 -25.37 -2.44
C VAL A 504 2.94 -24.46 -2.24
N ALA A 505 3.70 -24.70 -1.19
CA ALA A 505 4.93 -23.96 -0.88
C ALA A 505 6.13 -24.89 -0.99
N THR A 506 7.17 -24.46 -1.70
CA THR A 506 8.44 -25.17 -1.84
C THR A 506 9.61 -24.20 -1.73
N GLY A 507 10.77 -24.67 -1.30
CA GLY A 507 11.95 -23.84 -1.21
C GLY A 507 12.79 -24.10 0.03
N SER A 508 13.48 -23.09 0.52
CA SER A 508 14.37 -23.19 1.67
C SER A 508 14.37 -21.94 2.55
N TYR A 509 14.61 -22.15 3.82
CA TYR A 509 14.93 -21.14 4.81
C TYR A 509 16.28 -21.47 5.46
N ASN A 510 17.15 -20.48 5.65
CA ASN A 510 18.42 -20.64 6.33
C ASN A 510 18.66 -19.44 7.26
N GLN A 511 18.97 -19.70 8.52
CA GLN A 511 19.42 -18.70 9.47
C GLN A 511 20.93 -18.84 9.66
N ALA A 512 21.69 -17.78 9.37
CA ALA A 512 23.12 -17.77 9.58
C ALA A 512 23.46 -18.00 11.06
N SER A 513 24.48 -18.83 11.30
CA SER A 513 25.06 -19.05 12.61
C SER A 513 26.56 -18.74 12.56
N ASN A 514 27.09 -18.09 13.59
CA ASN A 514 28.47 -17.63 13.62
C ASN A 514 28.89 -16.94 12.32
N ASN A 515 28.04 -16.01 11.83
CA ASN A 515 28.27 -15.16 10.64
C ASN A 515 28.29 -15.89 9.30
N GLN A 516 27.80 -17.09 9.24
CA GLN A 516 27.79 -17.88 8.01
C GLN A 516 26.47 -18.60 7.82
N PHE A 517 26.01 -18.61 6.60
CA PHE A 517 25.00 -19.56 6.14
C PHE A 517 25.67 -20.92 6.01
N LYS A 518 25.19 -21.88 6.78
CA LYS A 518 25.70 -23.25 6.76
C LYS A 518 24.66 -24.18 6.19
N PRO A 519 25.06 -25.17 5.38
CA PRO A 519 24.11 -26.16 4.82
C PRO A 519 23.25 -26.84 5.89
N GLU A 520 23.83 -27.16 7.04
CA GLU A 520 23.15 -27.83 8.16
C GLU A 520 22.06 -26.99 8.84
N ASN A 521 22.05 -25.65 8.62
CA ASN A 521 21.00 -24.76 9.11
C ASN A 521 19.87 -24.58 8.10
N THR A 522 20.00 -25.20 6.93
CA THR A 522 18.97 -25.09 5.88
C THR A 522 17.77 -25.98 6.21
N GLN A 523 16.60 -25.36 6.26
CA GLN A 523 15.32 -26.04 6.45
C GLN A 523 14.55 -26.00 5.13
N ALA A 524 14.01 -27.13 4.72
CA ALA A 524 13.17 -27.20 3.53
C ALA A 524 11.79 -26.59 3.80
N ILE A 525 11.30 -25.82 2.84
CA ILE A 525 9.91 -25.39 2.76
C ILE A 525 9.21 -26.40 1.85
N ASN A 526 8.30 -27.21 2.37
CA ASN A 526 7.57 -28.20 1.57
C ASN A 526 6.22 -28.51 2.23
N TYR A 527 5.17 -27.83 1.80
CA TYR A 527 3.83 -28.10 2.31
C TYR A 527 2.73 -27.74 1.32
N THR A 528 1.57 -28.36 1.52
CA THR A 528 0.32 -28.02 0.84
C THR A 528 -0.76 -27.71 1.87
N LYS A 529 -1.46 -26.60 1.70
CA LYS A 529 -2.62 -26.22 2.52
C LYS A 529 -3.80 -25.83 1.64
N ASN A 530 -4.99 -26.21 2.10
CA ASN A 530 -6.26 -25.91 1.43
C ASN A 530 -7.16 -25.09 2.33
N PHE A 531 -7.97 -24.23 1.72
CA PHE A 531 -9.00 -23.47 2.43
C PHE A 531 -10.21 -23.21 1.52
N ASN A 532 -11.41 -23.30 2.10
CA ASN A 532 -12.65 -23.01 1.38
C ASN A 532 -13.26 -21.71 1.91
N SER A 533 -13.48 -20.77 1.01
CA SER A 533 -14.10 -19.48 1.25
C SER A 533 -15.51 -19.45 0.69
N TYR A 534 -16.38 -18.66 1.33
CA TYR A 534 -17.72 -18.38 0.81
C TYR A 534 -18.15 -16.96 1.09
N SER A 535 -19.07 -16.47 0.26
CA SER A 535 -19.74 -15.18 0.48
C SER A 535 -21.16 -15.25 -0.07
N PHE A 536 -22.15 -14.82 0.70
CA PHE A 536 -23.55 -14.77 0.32
C PHE A 536 -24.12 -13.40 0.68
N GLY A 537 -24.81 -12.77 -0.25
CA GLY A 537 -25.37 -11.44 -0.05
C GLY A 537 -26.69 -11.23 -0.77
N GLY A 538 -27.41 -10.22 -0.31
CA GLY A 538 -28.65 -9.76 -0.90
C GLY A 538 -28.75 -8.25 -0.84
N ASN A 539 -29.39 -7.68 -1.86
CA ASN A 539 -29.70 -6.26 -1.96
C ASN A 539 -31.17 -6.11 -2.37
N TYR A 540 -31.89 -5.28 -1.66
CA TYR A 540 -33.30 -4.99 -1.93
C TYR A 540 -33.50 -3.50 -2.15
N GLN A 541 -33.89 -3.10 -3.35
CA GLN A 541 -34.24 -1.73 -3.70
C GLN A 541 -35.65 -1.41 -3.23
N LEU A 542 -35.79 -0.58 -2.19
CA LEU A 542 -37.09 -0.08 -1.74
C LEU A 542 -37.71 0.84 -2.77
N ASP A 543 -36.88 1.65 -3.40
CA ASP A 543 -37.20 2.54 -4.52
C ASP A 543 -35.94 2.84 -5.33
N LYS A 544 -36.00 3.76 -6.31
CA LYS A 544 -34.86 4.14 -7.14
C LYS A 544 -33.70 4.79 -6.35
N ASP A 545 -33.96 5.32 -5.17
CA ASP A 545 -33.05 6.12 -4.36
C ASP A 545 -32.67 5.44 -3.04
N THR A 546 -33.31 4.32 -2.69
CA THR A 546 -33.09 3.62 -1.42
C THR A 546 -32.88 2.13 -1.64
N ALA A 547 -31.79 1.59 -1.12
CA ALA A 547 -31.54 0.14 -1.11
C ALA A 547 -31.06 -0.34 0.25
N LEU A 548 -31.50 -1.54 0.64
CA LEU A 548 -31.00 -2.27 1.80
C LEU A 548 -30.13 -3.43 1.32
N PHE A 549 -29.11 -3.75 2.08
CA PHE A 549 -28.26 -4.90 1.78
C PHE A 549 -27.83 -5.64 3.03
N ALA A 550 -27.51 -6.91 2.87
CA ALA A 550 -26.85 -7.72 3.88
C ALA A 550 -25.93 -8.74 3.22
N ARG A 551 -24.86 -9.14 3.93
CA ARG A 551 -23.89 -10.12 3.45
C ARG A 551 -23.23 -10.87 4.60
N VAL A 552 -22.93 -12.14 4.38
CA VAL A 552 -22.09 -12.96 5.25
C VAL A 552 -20.95 -13.51 4.42
N SER A 553 -19.75 -13.59 5.01
CA SER A 553 -18.59 -14.13 4.32
C SER A 553 -17.62 -14.82 5.28
N LYS A 554 -16.84 -15.72 4.71
CA LYS A 554 -15.73 -16.41 5.34
C LYS A 554 -14.58 -16.49 4.35
N GLY A 555 -13.38 -16.09 4.75
CA GLY A 555 -12.18 -16.19 3.94
C GLY A 555 -10.94 -16.34 4.79
N ALA A 556 -9.79 -16.49 4.16
CA ALA A 556 -8.51 -16.60 4.83
C ALA A 556 -7.41 -15.83 4.13
N ALA A 557 -6.40 -15.46 4.91
CA ALA A 557 -5.09 -15.05 4.43
C ALA A 557 -4.07 -16.13 4.80
N PHE A 558 -3.35 -16.61 3.79
CA PHE A 558 -2.21 -17.50 3.99
C PHE A 558 -0.98 -16.69 4.36
N ASN A 559 -0.17 -17.22 5.27
CA ASN A 559 1.12 -16.64 5.62
C ASN A 559 2.22 -17.17 4.69
N ALA A 560 3.15 -16.33 4.26
CA ALA A 560 4.31 -16.75 3.49
C ALA A 560 5.53 -16.94 4.40
N ASP A 561 6.14 -15.84 4.81
CA ASP A 561 7.43 -15.81 5.48
C ASP A 561 7.36 -15.68 7.01
N ARG A 562 6.31 -15.05 7.53
CA ARG A 562 6.19 -14.74 8.97
C ARG A 562 6.31 -15.97 9.87
N ILE A 563 5.85 -17.11 9.41
CA ILE A 563 5.95 -18.39 10.12
C ILE A 563 7.39 -18.91 10.23
N MET A 564 8.28 -18.47 9.35
CA MET A 564 9.66 -18.97 9.26
C MET A 564 10.59 -18.28 10.27
N PHE A 565 10.14 -17.19 10.89
CA PHE A 565 10.97 -16.46 11.85
C PHE A 565 10.99 -17.07 13.25
N ASP A 566 10.12 -18.04 13.52
CA ASP A 566 10.17 -18.87 14.74
C ASP A 566 10.18 -20.36 14.40
N PRO A 567 11.26 -20.87 13.76
CA PRO A 567 11.34 -22.24 13.26
C PRO A 567 11.22 -23.31 14.33
N LYS A 568 11.47 -22.96 15.61
CA LYS A 568 11.31 -23.90 16.72
C LYS A 568 9.85 -24.24 17.04
N LYS A 569 8.93 -23.37 16.60
CA LYS A 569 7.49 -23.54 16.85
C LYS A 569 6.73 -24.09 15.65
N MET A 570 7.31 -24.02 14.45
CA MET A 570 6.62 -24.38 13.21
C MET A 570 7.53 -25.18 12.30
N PRO A 571 7.33 -26.49 12.16
CA PRO A 571 7.99 -27.28 11.13
C PRO A 571 7.62 -26.73 9.74
N LEU A 572 8.63 -26.49 8.92
CA LEU A 572 8.46 -25.94 7.56
C LEU A 572 8.02 -27.02 6.54
N ASP A 573 7.91 -28.25 6.97
CA ASP A 573 7.43 -29.39 6.19
C ASP A 573 5.90 -29.51 6.15
N GLY A 574 5.20 -28.59 6.83
CA GLY A 574 3.74 -28.60 6.91
C GLY A 574 3.15 -29.57 7.92
N SER A 575 3.96 -30.31 8.69
CA SER A 575 3.49 -31.16 9.79
C SER A 575 3.03 -30.33 10.99
N GLY A 576 3.51 -29.11 11.10
CA GLY A 576 3.07 -28.15 12.12
C GLY A 576 1.89 -27.28 11.67
N VAL A 577 1.55 -26.31 12.49
CA VAL A 577 0.49 -25.33 12.19
C VAL A 577 1.05 -24.30 11.21
N VAL A 578 0.75 -24.48 9.93
CA VAL A 578 0.95 -23.38 8.97
C VAL A 578 -0.17 -22.39 9.19
N PRO A 579 0.11 -21.15 9.60
CA PRO A 579 -0.93 -20.19 9.89
C PRO A 579 -1.77 -19.88 8.66
N ILE A 580 -3.04 -20.22 8.77
CA ILE A 580 -4.09 -19.71 7.91
C ILE A 580 -4.92 -18.79 8.79
N ASN A 581 -4.82 -17.50 8.56
CA ASN A 581 -5.55 -16.51 9.34
C ASN A 581 -6.97 -16.40 8.79
N GLU A 582 -7.92 -16.95 9.53
CA GLU A 582 -9.33 -16.98 9.12
C GLU A 582 -10.06 -15.69 9.53
N VAL A 583 -10.90 -15.18 8.63
CA VAL A 583 -11.80 -14.04 8.90
C VAL A 583 -13.23 -14.42 8.53
N LYS A 584 -14.15 -14.20 9.47
CA LYS A 584 -15.60 -14.29 9.27
C LYS A 584 -16.21 -12.91 9.43
N GLN A 585 -17.08 -12.52 8.50
CA GLN A 585 -17.74 -11.22 8.55
C GLN A 585 -19.25 -11.35 8.29
N VAL A 586 -19.98 -10.46 8.96
CA VAL A 586 -21.38 -10.17 8.71
C VAL A 586 -21.51 -8.67 8.56
N GLU A 587 -22.17 -8.22 7.52
CA GLU A 587 -22.44 -6.81 7.28
C GLU A 587 -23.85 -6.60 6.76
N GLY A 588 -24.39 -5.41 6.99
CA GLY A 588 -25.66 -4.98 6.46
C GLY A 588 -25.80 -3.47 6.55
N GLY A 589 -26.63 -2.90 5.71
CA GLY A 589 -26.74 -1.46 5.69
C GLY A 589 -27.78 -0.91 4.73
N VAL A 590 -27.70 0.41 4.55
CA VAL A 590 -28.60 1.18 3.70
C VAL A 590 -27.81 2.10 2.78
N LYS A 591 -28.25 2.21 1.55
CA LYS A 591 -27.80 3.16 0.54
C LYS A 591 -28.92 4.11 0.22
N LEU A 592 -28.64 5.40 0.32
CA LEU A 592 -29.62 6.47 0.18
C LEU A 592 -29.10 7.51 -0.81
N ARG A 593 -29.99 7.97 -1.68
CA ARG A 593 -29.80 9.14 -2.51
C ARG A 593 -30.98 10.09 -2.27
N ASN A 594 -30.72 11.30 -1.86
CA ASN A 594 -31.73 12.32 -1.66
C ASN A 594 -31.27 13.63 -2.28
N GLY A 595 -31.73 13.92 -3.49
CA GLY A 595 -31.30 15.11 -4.25
C GLY A 595 -29.78 15.16 -4.42
N ASN A 596 -29.15 16.12 -3.76
CA ASN A 596 -27.71 16.37 -3.82
C ASN A 596 -26.89 15.52 -2.84
N LEU A 597 -27.52 14.74 -1.97
CA LEU A 597 -26.87 13.93 -0.94
C LEU A 597 -26.93 12.45 -1.32
N SER A 598 -25.79 11.80 -1.33
CA SER A 598 -25.68 10.34 -1.39
C SER A 598 -25.06 9.84 -0.07
N THR A 599 -25.63 8.80 0.52
CA THR A 599 -25.15 8.26 1.81
C THR A 599 -25.14 6.74 1.76
N PHE A 600 -24.11 6.16 2.34
CA PHE A 600 -23.96 4.72 2.50
C PHE A 600 -23.62 4.43 3.98
N VAL A 601 -24.49 3.69 4.65
CA VAL A 601 -24.31 3.30 6.06
C VAL A 601 -24.17 1.78 6.13
N THR A 602 -23.12 1.30 6.78
CA THR A 602 -22.85 -0.13 6.97
C THR A 602 -22.65 -0.44 8.45
N LEU A 603 -23.36 -1.41 8.95
CA LEU A 603 -23.08 -2.09 10.21
C LEU A 603 -22.27 -3.34 9.91
N PHE A 604 -21.24 -3.63 10.70
CA PHE A 604 -20.41 -4.81 10.47
C PHE A 604 -19.99 -5.50 11.78
N ASN A 605 -19.75 -6.81 11.70
CA ASN A 605 -18.99 -7.58 12.67
C ASN A 605 -17.96 -8.43 11.93
N ALA A 606 -16.72 -8.44 12.43
CA ALA A 606 -15.61 -9.23 11.91
C ALA A 606 -14.95 -10.03 13.04
N LYS A 607 -14.81 -11.34 12.84
CA LYS A 607 -14.09 -12.23 13.76
C LYS A 607 -12.87 -12.80 13.06
N THR A 608 -11.72 -12.71 13.73
CA THR A 608 -10.44 -13.13 13.16
C THR A 608 -9.78 -14.13 14.09
N ASP A 609 -9.26 -15.22 13.53
CA ASP A 609 -8.37 -16.15 14.20
C ASP A 609 -6.99 -15.98 13.56
N GLU A 610 -6.02 -15.47 14.33
CA GLU A 610 -4.73 -15.03 13.81
C GLU A 610 -3.56 -15.71 14.54
N SER A 611 -2.61 -16.20 13.75
CA SER A 611 -1.25 -16.49 14.20
C SER A 611 -0.26 -15.62 13.43
N ASN A 612 0.60 -14.93 14.15
CA ASN A 612 1.51 -13.94 13.59
C ASN A 612 2.88 -13.97 14.23
N TYR A 613 3.86 -13.52 13.48
CA TYR A 613 5.16 -13.11 13.97
C TYR A 613 5.39 -11.64 13.61
N ASP A 614 5.64 -10.82 14.61
CA ASP A 614 6.00 -9.41 14.40
C ASP A 614 7.50 -9.29 14.18
N ALA A 615 7.89 -8.86 12.98
CA ALA A 615 9.31 -8.76 12.60
C ALA A 615 10.05 -7.64 13.35
N THR A 616 9.36 -6.61 13.81
CA THR A 616 9.94 -5.49 14.55
C THR A 616 10.24 -5.87 16.01
N THR A 617 9.25 -6.49 16.67
CA THR A 617 9.38 -6.91 18.07
C THR A 617 9.97 -8.31 18.23
N GLN A 618 10.05 -9.09 17.15
CA GLN A 618 10.47 -10.49 17.10
C GLN A 618 9.65 -11.41 18.03
N LYS A 619 8.36 -11.12 18.15
CA LYS A 619 7.43 -11.91 19.00
C LYS A 619 6.38 -12.62 18.15
N SER A 620 6.10 -13.87 18.50
CA SER A 620 4.97 -14.64 17.97
C SER A 620 3.73 -14.36 18.80
N THR A 621 2.59 -14.19 18.15
CA THR A 621 1.28 -14.01 18.75
C THR A 621 0.27 -14.98 18.16
N SER A 622 -0.68 -15.43 18.97
CA SER A 622 -1.84 -16.20 18.51
C SER A 622 -3.07 -15.71 19.28
N ASN A 623 -3.95 -15.02 18.58
CA ASN A 623 -5.10 -14.35 19.18
C ASN A 623 -6.37 -14.54 18.34
N LYS A 624 -7.51 -14.50 19.05
CA LYS A 624 -8.82 -14.33 18.42
C LYS A 624 -9.29 -12.92 18.65
N TYR A 625 -9.78 -12.29 17.61
CA TYR A 625 -10.28 -10.92 17.65
C TYR A 625 -11.76 -10.89 17.29
N ASP A 626 -12.49 -9.96 17.90
CA ASP A 626 -13.89 -9.66 17.62
C ASP A 626 -14.04 -8.15 17.49
N ALA A 627 -14.44 -7.67 16.32
CA ALA A 627 -14.61 -6.27 16.00
C ALA A 627 -16.03 -6.02 15.47
N SER A 628 -16.70 -5.02 16.01
CA SER A 628 -18.01 -4.55 15.53
C SER A 628 -17.97 -3.05 15.29
N GLY A 629 -18.74 -2.56 14.34
CA GLY A 629 -18.73 -1.14 14.07
C GLY A 629 -19.78 -0.65 13.10
N VAL A 630 -19.69 0.66 12.86
CA VAL A 630 -20.54 1.41 11.93
C VAL A 630 -19.63 2.20 11.00
N GLU A 631 -19.86 2.11 9.70
CA GLU A 631 -19.27 2.96 8.67
C GLU A 631 -20.36 3.85 8.08
N VAL A 632 -20.06 5.15 7.96
CA VAL A 632 -20.90 6.11 7.22
C VAL A 632 -20.01 6.75 6.15
N GLU A 633 -20.45 6.71 4.92
CA GLU A 633 -19.85 7.41 3.78
C GLU A 633 -20.90 8.30 3.17
N ALA A 634 -20.59 9.58 2.92
CA ALA A 634 -21.51 10.54 2.36
C ALA A 634 -20.82 11.44 1.34
N GLY A 635 -21.57 11.79 0.30
CA GLY A 635 -21.20 12.78 -0.70
C GLY A 635 -22.31 13.78 -0.90
N TYR A 636 -21.98 15.07 -0.91
CA TYR A 636 -22.90 16.18 -1.09
C TYR A 636 -22.40 17.13 -2.17
N LYS A 637 -23.28 17.52 -3.10
CA LYS A 637 -22.98 18.47 -4.18
C LYS A 637 -24.11 19.50 -4.29
N MET A 638 -23.78 20.75 -4.12
CA MET A 638 -24.73 21.85 -4.29
C MET A 638 -24.05 23.07 -4.93
N GLY A 639 -24.37 23.34 -6.18
CA GLY A 639 -23.73 24.42 -6.94
C GLY A 639 -22.20 24.23 -7.01
N ALA A 640 -21.46 25.20 -6.46
CA ALA A 640 -20.01 25.22 -6.40
C ALA A 640 -19.42 24.36 -5.26
N ILE A 641 -20.24 23.95 -4.28
CA ILE A 641 -19.81 23.18 -3.10
C ILE A 641 -19.83 21.69 -3.41
N ARG A 642 -18.76 21.01 -3.03
CA ARG A 642 -18.66 19.54 -3.03
C ARG A 642 -18.04 19.09 -1.73
N ILE A 643 -18.63 18.08 -1.11
CA ILE A 643 -18.15 17.51 0.15
C ILE A 643 -18.24 15.99 0.04
N ASN A 644 -17.11 15.30 0.21
CA ASN A 644 -17.07 13.89 0.44
C ASN A 644 -16.58 13.64 1.86
N GLY A 645 -17.17 12.68 2.54
CA GLY A 645 -16.79 12.42 3.91
C GLY A 645 -17.18 11.03 4.36
N GLY A 646 -16.58 10.61 5.47
CA GLY A 646 -16.94 9.37 6.12
C GLY A 646 -16.38 9.28 7.53
N VAL A 647 -17.03 8.44 8.31
CA VAL A 647 -16.64 8.10 9.66
C VAL A 647 -16.82 6.62 9.89
N THR A 648 -15.86 6.02 10.59
CA THR A 648 -15.94 4.63 11.04
C THR A 648 -15.75 4.62 12.56
N VAL A 649 -16.72 4.03 13.24
CA VAL A 649 -16.65 3.76 14.68
C VAL A 649 -16.50 2.26 14.85
N THR A 650 -15.43 1.83 15.53
CA THR A 650 -15.10 0.42 15.72
C THR A 650 -14.87 0.12 17.19
N ASP A 651 -15.53 -0.91 17.69
CA ASP A 651 -15.25 -1.54 18.95
C ASP A 651 -14.61 -2.91 18.68
N ALA A 652 -13.35 -3.09 19.08
CA ALA A 652 -12.59 -4.30 18.82
C ALA A 652 -11.91 -4.80 20.09
N LYS A 653 -11.85 -6.12 20.25
CA LYS A 653 -11.23 -6.76 21.41
C LYS A 653 -10.47 -8.04 21.05
N ILE A 654 -9.43 -8.31 21.80
CA ILE A 654 -8.78 -9.62 21.88
C ILE A 654 -9.67 -10.47 22.79
N VAL A 655 -10.22 -11.56 22.27
CA VAL A 655 -11.26 -12.36 22.97
C VAL A 655 -10.77 -12.91 24.30
N ALA A 656 -9.51 -13.34 24.38
CA ALA A 656 -8.93 -13.95 25.58
C ALA A 656 -8.71 -12.97 26.73
N THR A 657 -8.41 -11.70 26.43
CA THR A 657 -8.00 -10.70 27.43
C THR A 657 -9.01 -9.58 27.61
N GLY A 658 -9.91 -9.41 26.65
CA GLY A 658 -10.83 -8.25 26.61
C GLY A 658 -10.15 -6.93 26.24
N LEU A 659 -8.82 -6.90 26.03
CA LEU A 659 -8.08 -5.70 25.67
C LEU A 659 -8.37 -5.30 24.22
N THR A 660 -8.30 -4.00 23.94
CA THR A 660 -8.36 -3.48 22.58
C THR A 660 -7.09 -3.90 21.81
N PRO A 661 -7.17 -4.35 20.56
CA PRO A 661 -5.98 -4.64 19.76
C PRO A 661 -5.06 -3.42 19.64
N ASN A 662 -3.74 -3.65 19.56
CA ASN A 662 -2.76 -2.59 19.41
C ASN A 662 -3.07 -1.71 18.18
N ARG A 663 -2.91 -0.41 18.37
CA ARG A 663 -3.11 0.62 17.33
C ARG A 663 -4.54 0.68 16.78
N GLN A 664 -5.51 0.04 17.40
CA GLN A 664 -6.92 0.13 17.02
C GLN A 664 -7.56 1.39 17.60
N ALA A 665 -7.75 2.40 16.76
CA ALA A 665 -8.52 3.60 17.11
C ALA A 665 -10.02 3.30 17.09
N LYS A 666 -10.76 3.85 18.06
CA LYS A 666 -12.22 3.69 18.13
C LYS A 666 -12.94 4.48 17.03
N VAL A 667 -12.42 5.63 16.66
CA VAL A 667 -13.02 6.51 15.64
C VAL A 667 -11.93 6.89 14.63
N VAL A 668 -12.24 6.69 13.35
CA VAL A 668 -11.46 7.20 12.22
C VAL A 668 -12.42 7.97 11.32
N TYR A 669 -12.02 9.15 10.89
CA TYR A 669 -12.87 9.99 10.04
C TYR A 669 -12.06 10.70 8.95
N GLN A 670 -12.74 11.03 7.88
CA GLN A 670 -12.23 11.84 6.79
C GLN A 670 -13.32 12.78 6.25
N LEU A 671 -12.91 13.96 5.78
CA LEU A 671 -13.78 14.95 5.16
C LEU A 671 -13.01 15.73 4.10
N SER A 672 -13.53 15.77 2.89
CA SER A 672 -12.90 16.43 1.74
C SER A 672 -13.85 17.48 1.15
N PRO A 673 -13.95 18.68 1.75
CA PRO A 673 -14.69 19.79 1.18
C PRO A 673 -13.91 20.45 0.05
N SER A 674 -14.61 20.89 -1.00
CA SER A 674 -14.08 21.76 -2.04
C SER A 674 -15.11 22.78 -2.53
N TYR A 675 -14.62 23.89 -3.02
CA TYR A 675 -15.40 24.99 -3.54
C TYR A 675 -14.83 25.48 -4.87
N VAL A 676 -15.68 25.61 -5.88
CA VAL A 676 -15.33 26.11 -7.21
C VAL A 676 -15.65 27.61 -7.26
N LEU A 677 -14.65 28.46 -7.45
CA LEU A 677 -14.74 29.92 -7.52
C LEU A 677 -14.19 30.42 -8.86
N GLY A 678 -15.06 30.52 -9.87
CA GLY A 678 -14.62 30.86 -11.23
C GLY A 678 -13.61 29.84 -11.76
N ASP A 679 -12.42 30.31 -12.12
CA ASP A 679 -11.33 29.44 -12.59
C ASP A 679 -10.55 28.73 -11.46
N ALA A 680 -10.86 29.07 -10.20
CA ALA A 680 -10.19 28.46 -9.05
C ALA A 680 -11.03 27.33 -8.45
N THR A 681 -10.35 26.28 -7.95
CA THR A 681 -10.93 25.28 -7.05
C THR A 681 -10.07 25.25 -5.80
N ILE A 682 -10.67 25.50 -4.65
CA ILE A 682 -10.01 25.40 -3.36
C ILE A 682 -10.63 24.27 -2.54
N GLY A 683 -9.85 23.64 -1.69
CA GLY A 683 -10.38 22.57 -0.86
C GLY A 683 -9.39 22.07 0.18
N ALA A 684 -9.85 21.06 0.91
CA ALA A 684 -9.05 20.38 1.91
C ALA A 684 -9.35 18.88 1.94
N ALA A 685 -8.39 18.10 2.43
CA ALA A 685 -8.58 16.73 2.89
C ALA A 685 -8.26 16.69 4.39
N ILE A 686 -9.29 16.46 5.20
CA ILE A 686 -9.20 16.40 6.65
C ILE A 686 -9.28 14.94 7.05
N VAL A 687 -8.27 14.41 7.71
CA VAL A 687 -8.21 13.02 8.16
C VAL A 687 -7.86 12.99 9.63
N GLY A 688 -8.61 12.25 10.41
CA GLY A 688 -8.38 12.17 11.84
C GLY A 688 -8.66 10.80 12.45
N THR A 689 -8.09 10.59 13.62
CA THR A 689 -8.24 9.37 14.41
C THR A 689 -8.35 9.71 15.90
N SER A 690 -9.17 8.96 16.63
CA SER A 690 -9.13 8.99 18.08
C SER A 690 -7.82 8.41 18.60
N SER A 691 -7.54 8.57 19.89
CA SER A 691 -6.43 7.87 20.55
C SER A 691 -6.57 6.36 20.43
N SER A 692 -5.43 5.67 20.44
CA SER A 692 -5.36 4.21 20.48
C SER A 692 -4.29 3.76 21.45
N LYS A 693 -4.36 2.48 21.84
CA LYS A 693 -3.35 1.85 22.68
C LYS A 693 -2.33 1.12 21.82
N ASP A 694 -1.09 1.09 22.28
CA ASP A 694 -0.04 0.27 21.67
C ASP A 694 0.79 -0.42 22.75
N ALA A 695 1.45 -1.52 22.39
CA ALA A 695 2.25 -2.35 23.28
C ALA A 695 1.52 -2.87 24.53
N GLN A 696 0.18 -3.02 24.48
CA GLN A 696 -0.61 -3.47 25.62
C GLN A 696 -0.21 -4.87 26.08
N GLY A 697 -0.09 -5.05 27.40
CA GLY A 697 0.28 -6.33 28.01
C GLY A 697 1.76 -6.68 27.90
N SER A 698 2.60 -5.82 27.31
CA SER A 698 4.05 -5.99 27.24
C SER A 698 4.79 -5.47 28.48
N GLY A 699 4.10 -4.77 29.37
CA GLY A 699 4.69 -3.99 30.47
C GLY A 699 5.09 -2.57 30.06
N TYR A 700 4.84 -2.18 28.80
CA TYR A 700 5.17 -0.89 28.21
C TYR A 700 3.96 -0.24 27.54
N ASP A 701 2.79 -0.33 28.20
CA ASP A 701 1.55 0.24 27.65
C ASP A 701 1.71 1.70 27.25
N VAL A 702 1.44 2.01 25.99
CA VAL A 702 1.54 3.35 25.42
C VAL A 702 0.19 3.81 24.89
N THR A 703 -0.12 5.09 25.10
CA THR A 703 -1.26 5.75 24.44
C THR A 703 -0.76 6.60 23.31
N LEU A 704 -1.13 6.23 22.07
CA LEU A 704 -0.97 7.06 20.89
C LEU A 704 -2.06 8.13 20.91
N PRO A 705 -1.73 9.43 20.95
CA PRO A 705 -2.72 10.50 21.06
C PRO A 705 -3.61 10.58 19.81
N ALA A 706 -4.82 11.10 19.98
CA ALA A 706 -5.68 11.49 18.87
C ALA A 706 -5.03 12.62 18.06
N TYR A 707 -5.22 12.61 16.75
CA TYR A 707 -4.77 13.71 15.89
C TYR A 707 -5.69 13.90 14.68
N THR A 708 -5.63 15.12 14.11
CA THR A 708 -6.30 15.49 12.86
C THR A 708 -5.30 16.15 11.94
N VAL A 709 -5.13 15.63 10.75
CA VAL A 709 -4.32 16.21 9.68
C VAL A 709 -5.22 16.96 8.72
N ILE A 710 -4.85 18.17 8.36
CA ILE A 710 -5.52 18.99 7.35
C ILE A 710 -4.53 19.19 6.20
N ASN A 711 -4.84 18.65 5.04
CA ASN A 711 -4.16 18.96 3.79
C ASN A 711 -5.04 19.93 3.02
N ALA A 712 -4.48 21.03 2.55
CA ALA A 712 -5.22 22.05 1.78
C ALA A 712 -4.67 22.15 0.36
N PHE A 713 -5.52 22.47 -0.60
CA PHE A 713 -5.11 22.70 -1.97
C PHE A 713 -5.84 23.87 -2.61
N ALA A 714 -5.20 24.48 -3.61
CA ALA A 714 -5.79 25.44 -4.54
C ALA A 714 -5.31 25.11 -5.95
N ASN A 715 -6.26 24.95 -6.88
CA ASN A 715 -6.00 24.77 -8.30
C ASN A 715 -6.58 25.96 -9.04
N PHE A 716 -5.84 26.51 -9.98
CA PHE A 716 -6.23 27.65 -10.80
C PHE A 716 -6.10 27.32 -12.29
N ASN A 717 -7.19 27.34 -13.01
CA ASN A 717 -7.21 27.13 -14.47
C ASN A 717 -6.66 28.37 -15.18
N ILE A 718 -5.60 28.21 -15.95
CA ILE A 718 -4.99 29.24 -16.78
C ILE A 718 -5.45 28.99 -18.20
N GLY A 719 -6.49 29.70 -18.61
CA GLY A 719 -7.16 29.43 -19.86
C GLY A 719 -7.81 28.05 -19.90
N LYS A 720 -7.80 27.38 -21.05
CA LYS A 720 -8.49 26.09 -21.23
C LYS A 720 -7.62 24.85 -20.91
N ASN A 721 -6.32 25.01 -20.97
CA ASN A 721 -5.39 23.88 -21.08
C ASN A 721 -4.42 23.77 -19.91
N ALA A 722 -4.18 24.84 -19.16
CA ALA A 722 -3.20 24.81 -18.10
C ALA A 722 -3.86 24.91 -16.71
N VAL A 723 -3.27 24.26 -15.72
CA VAL A 723 -3.68 24.32 -14.31
C VAL A 723 -2.46 24.57 -13.45
N ALA A 724 -2.45 25.68 -12.72
CA ALA A 724 -1.51 25.91 -11.63
C ALA A 724 -2.07 25.33 -10.34
N SER A 725 -1.24 24.68 -9.55
CA SER A 725 -1.65 24.05 -8.29
C SER A 725 -0.73 24.46 -7.13
N LEU A 726 -1.31 24.61 -5.95
CA LEU A 726 -0.62 24.78 -4.68
C LEU A 726 -1.23 23.79 -3.69
N GLY A 727 -0.37 23.00 -3.06
CA GLY A 727 -0.79 22.03 -2.04
C GLY A 727 0.01 22.22 -0.76
N VAL A 728 -0.68 22.09 0.36
CA VAL A 728 -0.09 22.15 1.71
C VAL A 728 -0.48 20.90 2.45
N ASN A 729 0.47 20.00 2.71
CA ASN A 729 0.26 18.83 3.55
C ASN A 729 0.50 19.20 5.02
N ASN A 730 -0.34 18.65 5.91
CA ASN A 730 -0.31 18.91 7.35
C ASN A 730 -0.24 20.43 7.66
N LEU A 731 -1.24 21.17 7.20
CA LEU A 731 -1.33 22.64 7.28
C LEU A 731 -1.07 23.17 8.71
N THR A 732 -1.59 22.50 9.71
CA THR A 732 -1.47 22.87 11.13
C THR A 732 -0.17 22.37 11.76
N ASN A 733 0.68 21.63 11.02
CA ASN A 733 1.92 21.01 11.50
C ASN A 733 1.72 20.12 12.74
N VAL A 734 0.59 19.43 12.80
CA VAL A 734 0.25 18.56 13.94
C VAL A 734 1.26 17.41 14.07
N LEU A 735 1.61 17.06 15.29
CA LEU A 735 2.36 15.87 15.62
C LEU A 735 1.37 14.73 15.90
N GLY A 736 1.29 13.77 15.00
CA GLY A 736 0.52 12.53 15.17
C GLY A 736 1.45 11.33 15.23
N TYR A 737 1.21 10.42 16.16
CA TYR A 737 1.94 9.17 16.25
C TYR A 737 1.08 8.01 15.73
N THR A 738 1.66 7.15 14.90
CA THR A 738 0.97 5.99 14.30
C THR A 738 1.35 4.66 14.94
N GLU A 739 2.53 4.60 15.55
CA GLU A 739 3.10 3.37 16.10
C GLU A 739 4.14 3.72 17.17
N SER A 740 4.24 2.92 18.23
CA SER A 740 5.41 2.88 19.10
C SER A 740 6.30 1.67 18.76
N ASN A 741 7.57 1.73 19.11
CA ASN A 741 8.47 0.59 18.94
C ASN A 741 8.37 -0.33 20.17
N ASP A 742 7.27 -1.08 20.29
CA ASP A 742 6.95 -1.99 21.42
C ASP A 742 7.08 -1.29 22.80
N GLY A 743 6.69 0.00 22.86
CA GLY A 743 6.85 0.81 24.06
C GLY A 743 8.28 1.20 24.42
N ARG A 744 9.24 0.91 23.55
CA ARG A 744 10.66 1.26 23.73
C ARG A 744 10.91 2.67 23.23
N MET A 745 10.92 3.64 24.07
CA MET A 745 11.37 5.04 23.88
C MET A 745 11.49 5.55 22.43
N ALA A 746 10.64 5.04 21.54
CA ALA A 746 10.56 5.43 20.13
C ALA A 746 9.14 5.36 19.61
N ALA A 747 8.77 6.31 18.73
CA ALA A 747 7.47 6.33 18.08
C ALA A 747 7.57 6.87 16.63
N ARG A 748 6.73 6.32 15.75
CA ARG A 748 6.63 6.77 14.36
C ARG A 748 5.67 7.96 14.28
N ALA A 749 6.17 9.08 13.80
CA ALA A 749 5.36 10.27 13.57
C ALA A 749 5.00 10.43 12.10
N ILE A 750 3.84 11.04 11.85
CA ILE A 750 3.48 11.54 10.53
C ILE A 750 4.43 12.67 10.09
N ASN A 751 4.49 12.94 8.79
CA ASN A 751 5.30 14.03 8.25
C ASN A 751 4.80 15.40 8.78
N GLY A 752 5.72 16.30 9.05
CA GLY A 752 5.44 17.70 9.33
C GLY A 752 4.84 18.42 8.12
N ARG A 753 4.55 19.73 8.27
CA ARG A 753 4.03 20.54 7.18
C ARG A 753 4.99 20.59 6.00
N SER A 754 4.47 20.38 4.79
CA SER A 754 5.17 20.54 3.53
C SER A 754 4.30 21.24 2.50
N ILE A 755 4.92 22.02 1.61
CA ILE A 755 4.23 22.80 0.58
C ILE A 755 4.77 22.39 -0.79
N LYS A 756 3.88 22.20 -1.75
CA LYS A 756 4.20 21.89 -3.14
C LYS A 756 3.51 22.85 -4.09
N ALA A 757 4.17 23.21 -5.17
CA ALA A 757 3.57 23.93 -6.29
C ALA A 757 3.72 23.12 -7.56
N GLY A 758 2.73 23.19 -8.44
CA GLY A 758 2.71 22.47 -9.70
C GLY A 758 2.12 23.29 -10.84
N LEU A 759 2.49 22.90 -12.05
CA LEU A 759 1.90 23.37 -13.30
C LEU A 759 1.63 22.16 -14.18
N LYS A 760 0.38 22.00 -14.62
CA LYS A 760 -0.06 20.93 -15.53
C LYS A 760 -0.64 21.55 -16.79
N TYR A 761 -0.28 20.98 -17.95
CA TYR A 761 -0.84 21.33 -19.24
C TYR A 761 -1.55 20.11 -19.84
N ASN A 762 -2.81 20.29 -20.24
CA ASN A 762 -3.64 19.27 -20.90
C ASN A 762 -3.73 19.58 -22.42
N PHE A 763 -3.71 18.56 -23.27
CA PHE A 763 -3.74 18.71 -24.73
C PHE A 763 -4.53 17.60 -25.42
#